data_8dfa0bb7ed707163819c2674f5b8cdcf
#
_entry.id   8dfa0bb7ed707163819c2674f5b8cdcf
#
_cell.length_a   1.000
_cell.length_b   1.000
_cell.length_c   1.000
_cell.angle_alpha   90.00
_cell.angle_beta   90.00
_cell.angle_gamma   90.00
#
_symmetry.space_group_name_H-M   'P 1'
#
loop_
_entity.id
_entity.type
_entity.pdbx_description
1 polymer ?
#
loop_
_entity_poly.entity_id
_entity_poly.type
_entity_poly.pdbx_seq_one_letter_code
_entity_poly.pdbx_strand_id
1 'polypeptide(L)'
;MSVSSSATSVGTSAGQGLLAVPGIGTGLNITSIINALMQSYNQPITQLQGQQAQFNAVAALWQGISTDLQSLGSDATALSTPADWGATTVTSSNPSAATGITTSSAATGSVSFVVDQIAQGESLVSSGSVASASDVVTSASSLLVSSGTLALGLSSMSGSSLALGSHSISVTQASAAATDAGSAAPSASTTISSSNDALAVSVDGTAYSLTLASGTYTSTQLAQAVTAAATAAGAPLSASIASSGDLQLSSTNQGSSATLQVTGGTALSALGLSAMSSAVSGTDAVINVDGTSTTLSDLTAGATLALTSGTGGTLDAVVGPNAHLAIGTLSAENVSTGNGSLADVVSAVNSAGAGVSASDLSNGAGGYLLDLSATATGNDANVGVAPGSFSSSGLGSLQVSQRAQDSTISLGGVQGPTVSSATDQIVGLLPGLTANLVSVSSTPVTLQVAPDASAMASKLSVLVDAANKVLADISSQSQYDSSTKTGGPLLGSGLAEQVTQQVLNEFSTVAGVSGLGNAAAAGITESNGQLTFDKTTFESAFSANPSAIGSLFAQGGSFAPSASTYSGQASLVYAGNATAPGTYQVVVDHSATQAVDTGTVGYTSGSLTVPSADTLTVTSAGVTSTYSVTAGESLSGIAQGLDAAFASSGSNLSAQVVASGGSSHLQIASSGYGSAQSFAVSTSSAGELGVSGNFAGTDVSGTIGGVAATGTGQILSVPVSNPTLAGLSLQVTSAGITSATSIGAFTYNPGVAAHIATLASSLTSPGGQITSQISSDQAQASQLNPQIASYQQIASEEKLLLEQTYSQLDATLAGLQQTSSLLSTQFAGASASLSSSPSGSTLA
;
A
#
# COMPACT_ATOMS: atom_id res chain seq x y z
N MET A 1 26.16 17.38 9.71
CA MET A 1 27.29 16.63 10.33
C MET A 1 28.38 17.62 10.66
N SER A 2 28.64 17.83 11.96
CA SER A 2 29.64 18.74 12.44
C SER A 2 31.02 18.16 12.19
N VAL A 3 31.83 18.83 11.40
CA VAL A 3 33.24 18.46 11.20
C VAL A 3 34.05 19.10 12.30
N SER A 4 34.54 18.28 13.21
CA SER A 4 35.49 18.62 14.23
C SER A 4 36.86 18.86 13.59
N SER A 5 37.39 20.08 13.72
CA SER A 5 38.78 20.40 13.34
C SER A 5 39.75 19.79 14.34
N SER A 6 40.40 18.72 13.93
CA SER A 6 41.53 18.16 14.69
C SER A 6 42.75 19.03 14.47
N ALA A 7 43.11 19.85 15.46
CA ALA A 7 44.40 20.52 15.50
C ALA A 7 45.49 19.46 15.82
N THR A 8 46.30 19.17 14.82
CA THR A 8 47.50 18.33 15.02
C THR A 8 48.56 19.12 15.77
N SER A 9 48.77 18.79 17.03
CA SER A 9 49.89 19.29 17.79
C SER A 9 51.19 18.70 17.29
N VAL A 10 52.03 19.51 16.64
CA VAL A 10 53.40 19.14 16.34
C VAL A 10 54.21 19.16 17.64
N GLY A 11 54.77 18.01 17.98
CA GLY A 11 55.57 17.85 19.16
C GLY A 11 56.83 18.72 19.16
N THR A 12 57.00 19.52 20.17
CA THR A 12 58.25 20.24 20.43
C THR A 12 59.31 19.29 20.94
N SER A 13 60.30 18.99 20.07
CA SER A 13 61.57 18.42 20.53
C SER A 13 62.38 19.54 21.22
N ALA A 14 62.69 19.37 22.50
CA ALA A 14 63.49 20.26 23.28
C ALA A 14 64.94 20.29 22.78
N GLY A 15 65.30 21.36 22.08
CA GLY A 15 66.66 21.82 21.93
C GLY A 15 66.91 23.05 22.80
N GLN A 16 67.84 22.92 23.74
CA GLN A 16 68.24 24.05 24.61
C GLN A 16 68.91 25.11 23.75
N GLY A 17 68.23 26.16 23.39
CA GLY A 17 68.74 27.41 22.84
C GLY A 17 68.39 28.51 23.78
N LEU A 18 69.44 29.19 24.28
CA LEU A 18 69.31 30.40 25.13
C LEU A 18 68.25 31.32 24.51
N LEU A 19 67.22 31.63 25.30
CA LEU A 19 66.29 32.73 25.00
C LEU A 19 67.07 34.05 25.04
N ALA A 20 67.72 34.42 23.94
CA ALA A 20 68.11 35.79 23.68
C ALA A 20 66.81 36.57 23.37
N VAL A 21 66.35 37.36 24.35
CA VAL A 21 65.28 38.30 24.12
C VAL A 21 65.87 39.46 23.30
N PRO A 22 65.54 39.54 22.00
CA PRO A 22 66.14 40.55 21.09
C PRO A 22 65.68 41.93 21.52
N GLY A 23 66.66 42.89 21.69
CA GLY A 23 66.36 44.28 21.95
C GLY A 23 66.55 44.80 23.39
N ILE A 24 66.93 43.92 24.32
CA ILE A 24 67.17 44.37 25.75
C ILE A 24 68.38 45.25 25.86
N GLY A 25 69.37 45.13 24.98
CA GLY A 25 70.63 45.89 24.96
C GLY A 25 70.58 47.25 24.22
N THR A 26 69.79 47.36 23.18
CA THR A 26 69.82 48.50 22.27
C THR A 26 68.53 49.31 22.20
N GLY A 27 67.36 48.76 22.74
CA GLY A 27 66.07 49.42 22.69
C GLY A 27 65.38 49.28 21.30
N LEU A 28 65.96 48.54 20.37
CA LEU A 28 65.41 48.30 19.03
C LEU A 28 64.39 47.13 19.07
N ASN A 29 63.14 47.37 18.68
CA ASN A 29 62.14 46.33 18.61
C ASN A 29 62.37 45.51 17.28
N ILE A 30 63.34 44.58 17.39
CA ILE A 30 63.74 43.71 16.24
C ILE A 30 62.57 42.94 15.73
N THR A 31 61.67 42.43 16.57
CA THR A 31 60.49 41.67 16.15
C THR A 31 59.54 42.49 15.29
N SER A 32 59.33 43.77 15.59
CA SER A 32 58.51 44.65 14.77
C SER A 32 59.17 44.98 13.42
N ILE A 33 60.47 45.09 13.36
CA ILE A 33 61.21 45.31 12.11
C ILE A 33 61.13 44.07 11.22
N ILE A 34 61.42 42.89 11.81
CA ILE A 34 61.32 41.64 11.08
C ILE A 34 59.89 41.43 10.56
N ASN A 35 58.84 41.64 11.40
CA ASN A 35 57.46 41.54 10.99
C ASN A 35 57.12 42.52 9.85
N ALA A 36 57.62 43.73 9.86
CA ALA A 36 57.40 44.69 8.77
C ALA A 36 58.10 44.28 7.44
N LEU A 37 59.30 43.71 7.53
CA LEU A 37 60.00 43.17 6.39
C LEU A 37 59.32 41.91 5.86
N MET A 38 58.86 41.05 6.71
CA MET A 38 58.12 39.82 6.39
C MET A 38 56.79 40.08 5.71
N GLN A 39 56.22 41.29 5.85
CA GLN A 39 54.95 41.64 5.24
C GLN A 39 55.01 41.50 3.70
N SER A 40 56.15 41.84 3.07
CA SER A 40 56.35 41.72 1.64
C SER A 40 56.39 40.24 1.16
N TYR A 41 56.95 39.34 1.97
CA TYR A 41 57.01 37.89 1.68
C TYR A 41 55.68 37.20 1.95
N ASN A 42 54.87 37.72 2.85
CA ASN A 42 53.55 37.19 3.16
C ASN A 42 52.47 37.62 2.15
N GLN A 43 52.66 38.69 1.40
CA GLN A 43 51.69 39.22 0.45
C GLN A 43 51.33 38.23 -0.64
N PRO A 44 52.27 37.51 -1.32
CA PRO A 44 51.95 36.49 -2.28
C PRO A 44 51.16 35.30 -1.67
N ILE A 45 51.50 34.90 -0.44
CA ILE A 45 50.81 33.85 0.27
C ILE A 45 49.36 34.25 0.48
N THR A 46 49.09 35.46 0.98
CA THR A 46 47.73 35.97 1.21
C THR A 46 46.92 36.06 -0.08
N GLN A 47 47.55 36.48 -1.21
CA GLN A 47 46.92 36.53 -2.51
C GLN A 47 46.53 35.13 -3.00
N LEU A 48 47.45 34.16 -2.93
CA LEU A 48 47.17 32.77 -3.36
C LEU A 48 46.12 32.10 -2.46
N GLN A 49 46.16 32.33 -1.17
CA GLN A 49 45.11 31.87 -0.24
C GLN A 49 43.76 32.52 -0.54
N GLY A 50 43.73 33.80 -0.91
CA GLY A 50 42.55 34.51 -1.39
C GLY A 50 41.97 33.89 -2.65
N GLN A 51 42.82 33.58 -3.61
CA GLN A 51 42.40 32.89 -4.86
C GLN A 51 41.89 31.48 -4.56
N GLN A 52 42.59 30.73 -3.74
CA GLN A 52 42.12 29.37 -3.30
C GLN A 52 40.78 29.44 -2.64
N ALA A 53 40.54 30.39 -1.73
CA ALA A 53 39.29 30.62 -1.08
C ALA A 53 38.16 30.94 -2.06
N GLN A 54 38.47 31.73 -3.12
CA GLN A 54 37.51 32.02 -4.16
C GLN A 54 37.11 30.78 -4.97
N PHE A 55 38.07 29.94 -5.41
CA PHE A 55 37.72 28.68 -6.10
C PHE A 55 36.92 27.74 -5.24
N ASN A 56 37.29 27.60 -3.98
CA ASN A 56 36.52 26.78 -3.03
C ASN A 56 35.11 27.33 -2.80
N ALA A 57 34.94 28.65 -2.74
CA ALA A 57 33.64 29.29 -2.60
C ALA A 57 32.77 29.07 -3.85
N VAL A 58 33.30 29.17 -5.04
CA VAL A 58 32.60 28.91 -6.32
C VAL A 58 32.22 27.43 -6.40
N ALA A 59 33.14 26.51 -6.05
CA ALA A 59 32.83 25.08 -6.01
C ALA A 59 31.70 24.76 -5.02
N ALA A 60 31.70 25.39 -3.84
CA ALA A 60 30.64 25.21 -2.84
C ALA A 60 29.29 25.77 -3.31
N LEU A 61 29.28 26.88 -4.04
CA LEU A 61 28.05 27.41 -4.66
C LEU A 61 27.48 26.44 -5.70
N TRP A 62 28.31 25.91 -6.59
CA TRP A 62 27.88 24.92 -7.56
C TRP A 62 27.42 23.62 -6.89
N GLN A 63 27.99 23.20 -5.77
CA GLN A 63 27.49 22.08 -4.96
C GLN A 63 26.08 22.38 -4.42
N GLY A 64 25.82 23.60 -3.94
CA GLY A 64 24.50 24.04 -3.52
C GLY A 64 23.49 23.97 -4.67
N ILE A 65 23.81 24.59 -5.81
CA ILE A 65 22.98 24.56 -7.03
C ILE A 65 22.74 23.12 -7.52
N SER A 66 23.76 22.26 -7.44
CA SER A 66 23.61 20.83 -7.76
C SER A 66 22.59 20.14 -6.86
N THR A 67 22.59 20.44 -5.56
CA THR A 67 21.62 19.89 -4.61
C THR A 67 20.21 20.39 -4.91
N ASP A 68 20.05 21.66 -5.24
CA ASP A 68 18.75 22.24 -5.59
C ASP A 68 18.22 21.66 -6.91
N LEU A 69 19.08 21.43 -7.90
CA LEU A 69 18.70 20.74 -9.13
C LEU A 69 18.31 19.27 -8.90
N GLN A 70 18.98 18.57 -7.98
CA GLN A 70 18.57 17.22 -7.61
C GLN A 70 17.19 17.21 -6.94
N SER A 71 16.91 18.21 -6.09
CA SER A 71 15.57 18.38 -5.51
C SER A 71 14.52 18.66 -6.60
N LEU A 72 14.81 19.60 -7.51
CA LEU A 72 13.96 19.89 -8.67
C LEU A 72 13.69 18.64 -9.50
N GLY A 73 14.73 17.83 -9.75
CA GLY A 73 14.61 16.56 -10.47
C GLY A 73 13.73 15.54 -9.75
N SER A 74 13.82 15.47 -8.43
CA SER A 74 12.97 14.60 -7.59
C SER A 74 11.51 15.05 -7.65
N ASP A 75 11.24 16.33 -7.48
CA ASP A 75 9.89 16.90 -7.52
C ASP A 75 9.27 16.75 -8.92
N ALA A 76 10.07 16.90 -9.95
CA ALA A 76 9.66 16.63 -11.33
C ALA A 76 9.35 15.15 -11.58
N THR A 77 10.14 14.24 -11.01
CA THR A 77 9.88 12.79 -11.11
C THR A 77 8.54 12.41 -10.51
N ALA A 78 8.13 13.04 -9.40
CA ALA A 78 6.83 12.81 -8.74
C ALA A 78 5.61 13.31 -9.56
N LEU A 79 5.82 13.91 -10.73
CA LEU A 79 4.81 14.39 -11.68
C LEU A 79 5.05 13.85 -13.09
N SER A 80 6.01 12.94 -13.27
CA SER A 80 6.48 12.51 -14.58
C SER A 80 5.69 11.37 -15.20
N THR A 81 4.84 10.68 -14.43
CA THR A 81 4.02 9.57 -14.95
C THR A 81 2.52 9.90 -14.91
N PRO A 82 1.70 9.30 -15.80
CA PRO A 82 0.25 9.52 -15.79
C PRO A 82 -0.42 9.14 -14.45
N ALA A 83 0.13 8.15 -13.74
CA ALA A 83 -0.39 7.71 -12.44
C ALA A 83 -0.27 8.79 -11.36
N ASP A 84 0.74 9.65 -11.44
CA ASP A 84 0.97 10.75 -10.48
C ASP A 84 -0.14 11.81 -10.52
N TRP A 85 -0.90 11.86 -11.64
CA TRP A 85 -1.99 12.80 -11.91
C TRP A 85 -3.37 12.23 -11.58
N GLY A 86 -3.44 10.99 -11.08
CA GLY A 86 -4.68 10.30 -10.74
C GLY A 86 -5.24 10.63 -9.34
N ALA A 87 -4.78 11.70 -8.70
CA ALA A 87 -5.30 12.08 -7.39
C ALA A 87 -6.79 12.42 -7.46
N THR A 88 -7.57 11.78 -6.59
CA THR A 88 -9.02 12.01 -6.48
C THR A 88 -9.39 12.42 -5.07
N THR A 89 -10.40 13.23 -4.97
CA THR A 89 -11.04 13.62 -3.71
C THR A 89 -12.49 13.21 -3.70
N VAL A 90 -13.03 12.96 -2.52
CA VAL A 90 -14.45 12.65 -2.35
C VAL A 90 -15.11 13.72 -1.49
N THR A 91 -16.24 14.20 -1.96
CA THR A 91 -17.10 15.13 -1.21
C THR A 91 -18.40 14.45 -0.86
N SER A 92 -18.89 14.67 0.37
CA SER A 92 -20.17 14.17 0.84
C SER A 92 -21.19 15.32 0.94
N SER A 93 -22.41 15.09 0.48
CA SER A 93 -23.51 16.04 0.67
C SER A 93 -23.96 16.12 2.13
N ASN A 94 -23.63 15.08 2.95
CA ASN A 94 -23.91 15.04 4.39
C ASN A 94 -22.80 14.30 5.12
N PRO A 95 -21.67 14.96 5.47
CA PRO A 95 -20.52 14.30 6.14
C PRO A 95 -20.83 13.75 7.52
N SER A 96 -21.91 14.21 8.18
CA SER A 96 -22.35 13.66 9.47
C SER A 96 -23.05 12.31 9.35
N ALA A 97 -23.52 11.94 8.16
CA ALA A 97 -24.12 10.63 7.91
C ALA A 97 -23.15 9.67 7.22
N ALA A 98 -22.40 10.15 6.22
CA ALA A 98 -21.37 9.34 5.58
C ALA A 98 -20.25 10.21 5.03
N THR A 99 -19.02 9.69 5.09
CA THR A 99 -17.83 10.25 4.44
C THR A 99 -17.27 9.22 3.47
N GLY A 100 -16.26 9.58 2.69
CA GLY A 100 -15.61 8.65 1.79
C GLY A 100 -14.12 8.86 1.74
N ILE A 101 -13.39 7.81 1.39
CA ILE A 101 -11.97 7.85 1.05
C ILE A 101 -11.77 7.20 -0.31
N THR A 102 -10.79 7.70 -1.06
CA THR A 102 -10.49 7.20 -2.41
C THR A 102 -9.06 6.69 -2.49
N THR A 103 -8.86 5.69 -3.33
CA THR A 103 -7.51 5.29 -3.79
C THR A 103 -7.07 6.22 -4.92
N SER A 104 -5.76 6.25 -5.22
CA SER A 104 -5.19 7.06 -6.30
C SER A 104 -5.71 6.73 -7.71
N SER A 105 -6.42 5.62 -7.86
CA SER A 105 -7.01 5.19 -9.14
C SER A 105 -8.53 5.08 -9.07
N ALA A 106 -9.17 5.79 -8.13
CA ALA A 106 -10.61 5.75 -7.98
C ALA A 106 -11.31 6.31 -9.23
N ALA A 107 -12.37 5.64 -9.65
CA ALA A 107 -13.19 6.10 -10.75
C ALA A 107 -13.95 7.38 -10.35
N THR A 108 -13.90 8.40 -11.18
CA THR A 108 -14.71 9.63 -10.98
C THR A 108 -16.18 9.34 -11.22
N GLY A 109 -17.04 9.94 -10.42
CA GLY A 109 -18.48 9.74 -10.51
C GLY A 109 -19.18 10.09 -9.21
N SER A 110 -20.48 9.84 -9.15
CA SER A 110 -21.25 10.04 -7.94
C SER A 110 -22.09 8.81 -7.61
N VAL A 111 -22.22 8.52 -6.33
CA VAL A 111 -23.14 7.51 -5.82
C VAL A 111 -24.02 8.13 -4.75
N SER A 112 -25.32 7.84 -4.80
CA SER A 112 -26.29 8.32 -3.83
C SER A 112 -26.94 7.14 -3.13
N PHE A 113 -27.05 7.20 -1.80
CA PHE A 113 -27.64 6.18 -0.97
C PHE A 113 -28.23 6.76 0.31
N VAL A 114 -29.11 6.02 0.94
CA VAL A 114 -29.58 6.28 2.31
C VAL A 114 -28.86 5.35 3.26
N VAL A 115 -28.41 5.83 4.40
CA VAL A 115 -27.85 4.99 5.47
C VAL A 115 -29.01 4.51 6.34
N ASP A 116 -29.40 3.26 6.15
CA ASP A 116 -30.54 2.66 6.84
C ASP A 116 -30.13 2.20 8.25
N GLN A 117 -28.89 1.68 8.38
CA GLN A 117 -28.39 1.09 9.60
C GLN A 117 -26.87 1.18 9.66
N ILE A 118 -26.30 1.40 10.83
CA ILE A 118 -24.85 1.29 11.10
C ILE A 118 -24.53 -0.06 11.73
N ALA A 119 -23.30 -0.53 11.50
CA ALA A 119 -22.87 -1.81 12.08
C ALA A 119 -22.70 -1.71 13.59
N GLN A 120 -23.10 -2.76 14.28
CA GLN A 120 -22.97 -2.83 15.74
C GLN A 120 -22.58 -4.24 16.16
N GLY A 121 -21.77 -4.36 17.22
CA GLY A 121 -21.53 -5.62 17.91
C GLY A 121 -22.59 -5.86 18.97
N GLU A 122 -22.75 -7.13 19.40
CA GLU A 122 -23.62 -7.46 20.51
C GLU A 122 -23.06 -6.92 21.82
N SER A 123 -23.94 -6.41 22.66
CA SER A 123 -23.67 -6.10 24.07
C SER A 123 -24.66 -6.82 24.98
N LEU A 124 -24.10 -7.48 26.01
CA LEU A 124 -24.83 -8.19 27.03
C LEU A 124 -24.67 -7.48 28.37
N VAL A 125 -25.74 -7.16 29.06
CA VAL A 125 -25.71 -6.52 30.39
C VAL A 125 -26.37 -7.46 31.41
N SER A 126 -25.78 -7.54 32.59
CA SER A 126 -26.36 -8.30 33.71
C SER A 126 -27.71 -7.73 34.14
N SER A 127 -28.71 -8.64 34.42
CA SER A 127 -30.05 -8.27 34.85
C SER A 127 -30.12 -7.77 36.31
N GLY A 128 -29.10 -8.06 37.11
CA GLY A 128 -28.94 -7.62 38.49
C GLY A 128 -27.62 -6.90 38.68
N SER A 129 -27.41 -6.29 39.84
CA SER A 129 -26.20 -5.55 40.21
C SER A 129 -25.68 -6.01 41.57
N VAL A 130 -24.36 -5.85 41.75
CA VAL A 130 -23.66 -6.04 43.02
C VAL A 130 -23.28 -4.72 43.65
N ALA A 131 -23.08 -4.68 44.96
CA ALA A 131 -22.80 -3.44 45.69
C ALA A 131 -21.37 -2.95 45.49
N SER A 132 -20.42 -3.86 45.15
CA SER A 132 -19.02 -3.55 44.96
C SER A 132 -18.44 -4.38 43.81
N ALA A 133 -17.48 -3.83 43.07
CA ALA A 133 -16.70 -4.58 42.08
C ALA A 133 -15.88 -5.73 42.71
N SER A 134 -15.65 -5.70 44.02
CA SER A 134 -15.00 -6.80 44.77
C SER A 134 -15.96 -7.93 45.17
N ASP A 135 -17.26 -7.78 44.93
CA ASP A 135 -18.23 -8.83 45.26
C ASP A 135 -18.06 -10.03 44.32
N VAL A 136 -18.18 -11.25 44.92
CA VAL A 136 -18.05 -12.49 44.15
C VAL A 136 -19.30 -12.70 43.30
N VAL A 137 -19.08 -12.76 41.98
CA VAL A 137 -20.16 -12.86 40.98
C VAL A 137 -20.17 -14.20 40.26
N THR A 138 -19.14 -15.02 40.44
CA THR A 138 -19.10 -16.39 39.96
C THR A 138 -18.32 -17.31 40.91
N SER A 139 -18.75 -18.54 41.03
CA SER A 139 -18.01 -19.62 41.72
C SER A 139 -17.22 -20.49 40.71
N ALA A 140 -17.39 -20.28 39.43
CA ALA A 140 -16.63 -20.97 38.40
C ALA A 140 -15.17 -20.56 38.45
N SER A 141 -14.24 -21.50 38.36
CA SER A 141 -12.79 -21.23 38.34
C SER A 141 -12.29 -20.65 37.01
N SER A 142 -13.08 -20.82 35.97
CA SER A 142 -12.79 -20.32 34.63
C SER A 142 -14.07 -19.93 33.88
N LEU A 143 -13.88 -19.10 32.87
CA LEU A 143 -14.92 -18.61 31.97
C LEU A 143 -14.41 -18.71 30.52
N LEU A 144 -15.16 -19.37 29.64
CA LEU A 144 -14.87 -19.41 28.24
C LEU A 144 -15.44 -18.15 27.58
N VAL A 145 -14.57 -17.42 26.87
CA VAL A 145 -14.90 -16.16 26.21
C VAL A 145 -14.55 -16.25 24.73
N SER A 146 -15.45 -15.84 23.86
CA SER A 146 -15.23 -15.75 22.42
C SER A 146 -16.15 -14.68 21.81
N SER A 147 -15.84 -14.25 20.60
CA SER A 147 -16.73 -13.41 19.79
C SER A 147 -16.95 -14.07 18.44
N GLY A 148 -18.11 -13.85 17.82
CA GLY A 148 -18.38 -14.34 16.48
C GLY A 148 -18.79 -15.80 16.38
N THR A 149 -19.37 -16.38 17.42
CA THR A 149 -19.85 -17.79 17.40
C THR A 149 -20.94 -18.02 16.37
N LEU A 150 -21.76 -17.00 16.08
CA LEU A 150 -22.82 -17.06 15.05
C LEU A 150 -22.27 -17.28 13.64
N ALA A 151 -21.05 -16.85 13.34
CA ALA A 151 -20.40 -17.11 12.06
C ALA A 151 -20.20 -18.62 11.80
N LEU A 152 -20.02 -19.42 12.85
CA LEU A 152 -19.98 -20.87 12.76
C LEU A 152 -21.38 -21.51 12.88
N GLY A 153 -22.42 -20.73 13.12
CA GLY A 153 -23.77 -21.24 13.39
C GLY A 153 -24.03 -21.66 14.84
N LEU A 154 -23.20 -21.19 15.79
CA LEU A 154 -23.34 -21.46 17.21
C LEU A 154 -23.89 -20.22 17.93
N SER A 155 -24.88 -20.39 18.81
CA SER A 155 -25.46 -19.29 19.58
C SER A 155 -24.72 -18.98 20.88
N SER A 156 -24.07 -19.98 21.48
CA SER A 156 -23.26 -19.82 22.70
C SER A 156 -22.31 -21.00 22.89
N MET A 157 -21.26 -20.78 23.70
CA MET A 157 -20.31 -21.82 24.10
C MET A 157 -19.99 -21.72 25.59
N SER A 158 -19.67 -22.86 26.22
CA SER A 158 -19.11 -22.93 27.56
C SER A 158 -18.07 -24.05 27.66
N GLY A 159 -17.03 -23.85 28.47
CA GLY A 159 -15.90 -24.75 28.52
C GLY A 159 -15.35 -24.93 29.92
N SER A 160 -16.24 -25.17 30.93
CA SER A 160 -15.83 -25.28 32.33
C SER A 160 -14.82 -26.42 32.61
N SER A 161 -14.74 -27.41 31.74
CA SER A 161 -13.80 -28.52 31.82
C SER A 161 -12.60 -28.40 30.90
N LEU A 162 -12.55 -27.37 30.05
CA LEU A 162 -11.41 -27.09 29.20
C LEU A 162 -10.21 -26.58 30.02
N ALA A 163 -8.98 -26.80 29.53
CA ALA A 163 -7.80 -26.18 30.10
C ALA A 163 -7.88 -24.65 30.01
N LEU A 164 -7.10 -23.94 30.86
CA LEU A 164 -6.96 -22.47 30.68
C LEU A 164 -6.14 -22.17 29.47
N GLY A 165 -6.51 -21.14 28.74
CA GLY A 165 -5.81 -20.62 27.54
C GLY A 165 -6.63 -20.70 26.26
N SER A 166 -5.93 -20.55 25.13
CA SER A 166 -6.54 -20.51 23.80
C SER A 166 -7.01 -21.86 23.30
N HIS A 167 -8.20 -21.88 22.75
CA HIS A 167 -8.81 -23.03 22.10
C HIS A 167 -9.20 -22.68 20.67
N SER A 168 -8.91 -23.59 19.72
CA SER A 168 -9.28 -23.45 18.32
C SER A 168 -10.51 -24.29 18.02
N ILE A 169 -11.58 -23.63 17.57
CA ILE A 169 -12.83 -24.28 17.14
C ILE A 169 -12.97 -24.04 15.64
N SER A 170 -13.15 -25.10 14.85
CA SER A 170 -13.34 -24.97 13.40
C SER A 170 -14.41 -25.95 12.91
N VAL A 171 -15.26 -25.46 12.03
CA VAL A 171 -16.17 -26.31 11.23
C VAL A 171 -15.47 -26.57 9.90
N THR A 172 -15.09 -27.83 9.66
CA THR A 172 -14.35 -28.25 8.47
C THR A 172 -15.26 -28.78 7.36
N GLN A 173 -16.48 -29.16 7.73
CA GLN A 173 -17.54 -29.53 6.82
C GLN A 173 -18.85 -28.91 7.32
N ALA A 174 -19.51 -28.12 6.47
CA ALA A 174 -20.79 -27.51 6.78
C ALA A 174 -21.90 -28.57 6.84
N SER A 175 -22.90 -28.37 7.71
CA SER A 175 -24.13 -29.12 7.65
C SER A 175 -25.00 -28.72 6.47
N ALA A 176 -25.85 -29.63 5.98
CA ALA A 176 -26.88 -29.29 5.04
C ALA A 176 -28.21 -30.00 5.39
N ALA A 177 -29.32 -29.35 5.06
CA ALA A 177 -30.66 -29.92 5.15
C ALA A 177 -30.88 -31.01 4.09
N ALA A 178 -31.80 -31.89 4.34
CA ALA A 178 -32.36 -32.74 3.29
C ALA A 178 -33.19 -31.86 2.35
N THR A 179 -32.86 -31.86 1.04
CA THR A 179 -33.54 -31.03 0.05
C THR A 179 -34.07 -31.83 -1.11
N ASP A 180 -35.23 -31.46 -1.58
CA ASP A 180 -35.82 -31.96 -2.84
C ASP A 180 -36.21 -30.76 -3.72
N ALA A 181 -35.69 -30.71 -4.90
CA ALA A 181 -36.05 -29.70 -5.88
C ALA A 181 -37.05 -30.31 -6.89
N GLY A 182 -38.08 -29.56 -7.20
CA GLY A 182 -39.04 -29.96 -8.23
C GLY A 182 -38.37 -30.21 -9.56
N SER A 183 -39.00 -31.08 -10.36
CA SER A 183 -38.52 -31.39 -11.72
C SER A 183 -38.97 -30.37 -12.77
N ALA A 184 -39.82 -29.41 -12.39
CA ALA A 184 -40.28 -28.32 -13.25
C ALA A 184 -40.64 -27.09 -12.41
N ALA A 185 -40.31 -25.90 -12.92
CA ALA A 185 -40.71 -24.65 -12.28
C ALA A 185 -42.26 -24.53 -12.25
N PRO A 186 -42.83 -24.14 -11.10
CA PRO A 186 -44.25 -23.81 -11.06
C PRO A 186 -44.60 -22.68 -12.04
N SER A 187 -45.81 -22.72 -12.57
CA SER A 187 -46.30 -21.67 -13.47
C SER A 187 -46.20 -20.28 -12.79
N ALA A 188 -45.98 -19.24 -13.56
CA ALA A 188 -45.89 -17.86 -13.05
C ALA A 188 -47.16 -17.45 -12.25
N SER A 189 -48.27 -18.15 -12.51
CA SER A 189 -49.54 -18.04 -11.75
C SER A 189 -50.11 -19.43 -11.61
N THR A 190 -50.14 -19.97 -10.41
CA THR A 190 -50.63 -21.34 -10.07
C THR A 190 -51.86 -21.19 -9.19
N THR A 191 -52.97 -21.85 -9.62
CA THR A 191 -54.22 -21.89 -8.84
C THR A 191 -54.31 -23.19 -8.04
N ILE A 192 -54.44 -23.05 -6.73
CA ILE A 192 -54.73 -24.12 -5.80
C ILE A 192 -56.21 -24.09 -5.46
N SER A 193 -56.85 -25.28 -5.48
CA SER A 193 -58.25 -25.52 -5.15
C SER A 193 -58.40 -26.82 -4.39
N SER A 194 -59.51 -27.14 -3.90
CA SER A 194 -59.77 -28.41 -3.16
C SER A 194 -59.50 -29.70 -3.98
N SER A 195 -59.24 -29.59 -5.27
CA SER A 195 -58.88 -30.75 -6.12
C SER A 195 -57.35 -30.96 -6.24
N ASN A 196 -56.52 -29.96 -5.86
CA ASN A 196 -55.04 -29.98 -6.00
C ASN A 196 -54.32 -29.30 -4.82
N ASP A 197 -54.87 -29.47 -3.59
CA ASP A 197 -54.40 -28.79 -2.38
C ASP A 197 -53.58 -29.67 -1.41
N ALA A 198 -53.57 -30.98 -1.63
CA ALA A 198 -52.92 -31.92 -0.72
C ALA A 198 -51.51 -32.26 -1.17
N LEU A 199 -50.51 -32.12 -0.25
CA LEU A 199 -49.13 -32.58 -0.39
C LEU A 199 -48.82 -33.51 0.78
N ALA A 200 -48.41 -34.73 0.50
CA ALA A 200 -47.98 -35.70 1.49
C ALA A 200 -46.43 -35.79 1.47
N VAL A 201 -45.82 -35.62 2.63
CA VAL A 201 -44.36 -35.67 2.80
C VAL A 201 -44.04 -36.53 4.01
N SER A 202 -42.85 -37.12 4.03
CA SER A 202 -42.23 -37.69 5.19
C SER A 202 -40.98 -36.85 5.54
N VAL A 203 -40.91 -36.35 6.75
CA VAL A 203 -39.75 -35.57 7.26
C VAL A 203 -39.26 -36.25 8.53
N ASP A 204 -37.97 -36.57 8.57
CA ASP A 204 -37.31 -37.30 9.64
C ASP A 204 -38.05 -38.61 10.01
N GLY A 205 -38.51 -39.31 8.95
CA GLY A 205 -39.27 -40.56 9.08
C GLY A 205 -40.73 -40.41 9.53
N THR A 206 -41.19 -39.19 9.85
CA THR A 206 -42.58 -38.90 10.23
C THR A 206 -43.41 -38.44 9.04
N ALA A 207 -44.55 -39.05 8.80
CA ALA A 207 -45.44 -38.68 7.72
C ALA A 207 -46.33 -37.48 8.07
N TYR A 208 -46.39 -36.51 7.19
CA TYR A 208 -47.23 -35.32 7.30
C TYR A 208 -48.12 -35.17 6.07
N SER A 209 -49.33 -34.69 6.30
CA SER A 209 -50.24 -34.29 5.23
C SER A 209 -50.48 -32.80 5.29
N LEU A 210 -49.94 -32.07 4.29
CA LEU A 210 -50.03 -30.63 4.18
C LEU A 210 -51.24 -30.29 3.29
N THR A 211 -52.07 -29.34 3.74
CA THR A 211 -53.16 -28.81 2.94
C THR A 211 -52.91 -27.35 2.64
N LEU A 212 -52.73 -27.04 1.35
CA LEU A 212 -52.53 -25.67 0.87
C LEU A 212 -53.84 -24.91 0.83
N ALA A 213 -53.83 -23.66 1.26
CA ALA A 213 -55.00 -22.80 1.16
C ALA A 213 -55.37 -22.57 -0.33
N SER A 214 -56.67 -22.54 -0.61
CA SER A 214 -57.16 -22.25 -2.00
C SER A 214 -56.83 -20.80 -2.36
N GLY A 215 -56.31 -20.58 -3.56
CA GLY A 215 -55.92 -19.25 -4.07
C GLY A 215 -55.11 -19.33 -5.33
N THR A 216 -54.79 -18.17 -5.88
CA THR A 216 -53.89 -18.05 -7.03
C THR A 216 -52.59 -17.41 -6.56
N TYR A 217 -51.49 -18.06 -6.81
CA TYR A 217 -50.16 -17.76 -6.24
C TYR A 217 -49.14 -17.53 -7.33
N THR A 218 -48.28 -16.54 -7.16
CA THR A 218 -46.97 -16.52 -7.82
C THR A 218 -46.09 -17.63 -7.29
N SER A 219 -45.01 -17.99 -7.97
CA SER A 219 -44.08 -19.04 -7.49
C SER A 219 -43.55 -18.78 -6.10
N THR A 220 -43.16 -17.54 -5.77
CA THR A 220 -42.71 -17.15 -4.43
C THR A 220 -43.83 -17.27 -3.38
N GLN A 221 -45.04 -16.83 -3.68
CA GLN A 221 -46.20 -17.00 -2.80
C GLN A 221 -46.55 -18.46 -2.59
N LEU A 222 -46.33 -19.29 -3.63
CA LEU A 222 -46.56 -20.71 -3.55
C LEU A 222 -45.59 -21.39 -2.58
N ALA A 223 -44.33 -21.05 -2.62
CA ALA A 223 -43.34 -21.53 -1.62
C ALA A 223 -43.72 -21.10 -0.19
N GLN A 224 -44.17 -19.85 0.00
CA GLN A 224 -44.70 -19.38 1.28
C GLN A 224 -45.91 -20.15 1.73
N ALA A 225 -46.86 -20.47 0.82
CA ALA A 225 -48.04 -21.26 1.14
C ALA A 225 -47.68 -22.68 1.58
N VAL A 226 -46.70 -23.32 0.94
CA VAL A 226 -46.20 -24.64 1.33
C VAL A 226 -45.56 -24.56 2.73
N THR A 227 -44.73 -23.59 2.99
CA THR A 227 -44.10 -23.37 4.33
C THR A 227 -45.19 -23.15 5.41
N ALA A 228 -46.22 -22.36 5.13
CA ALA A 228 -47.32 -22.10 6.05
C ALA A 228 -48.11 -23.38 6.33
N ALA A 229 -48.41 -24.21 5.28
CA ALA A 229 -49.07 -25.47 5.43
C ALA A 229 -48.22 -26.49 6.25
N ALA A 230 -46.89 -26.51 6.03
CA ALA A 230 -45.95 -27.30 6.83
C ALA A 230 -45.97 -26.88 8.31
N THR A 231 -45.89 -25.58 8.59
CA THR A 231 -45.99 -25.05 9.96
C THR A 231 -47.33 -25.41 10.62
N ALA A 232 -48.46 -25.31 9.91
CA ALA A 232 -49.77 -25.66 10.44
C ALA A 232 -49.90 -27.16 10.73
N ALA A 233 -49.20 -28.00 9.97
CA ALA A 233 -49.16 -29.47 10.18
C ALA A 233 -48.08 -29.87 11.23
N GLY A 234 -47.28 -28.95 11.74
CA GLY A 234 -46.15 -29.25 12.66
C GLY A 234 -44.99 -29.96 11.94
N ALA A 235 -44.95 -29.94 10.62
CA ALA A 235 -43.87 -30.55 9.84
C ALA A 235 -42.61 -29.67 9.88
N PRO A 236 -41.42 -30.18 10.20
CA PRO A 236 -40.17 -29.44 10.23
C PRO A 236 -39.62 -29.23 8.76
N LEU A 237 -40.36 -28.48 7.96
CA LEU A 237 -40.13 -28.29 6.56
C LEU A 237 -40.30 -26.82 6.15
N SER A 238 -39.47 -26.37 5.27
CA SER A 238 -39.59 -25.07 4.58
C SER A 238 -39.60 -25.27 3.06
N ALA A 239 -40.08 -24.27 2.34
CA ALA A 239 -40.04 -24.25 0.88
C ALA A 239 -39.51 -22.91 0.35
N SER A 240 -38.74 -22.96 -0.71
CA SER A 240 -38.18 -21.82 -1.40
C SER A 240 -38.21 -22.01 -2.91
N ILE A 241 -37.85 -20.98 -3.69
CA ILE A 241 -37.62 -21.11 -5.13
C ILE A 241 -36.12 -21.19 -5.35
N ALA A 242 -35.66 -22.29 -5.95
CA ALA A 242 -34.28 -22.48 -6.31
C ALA A 242 -33.84 -21.53 -7.45
N SER A 243 -32.56 -21.37 -7.68
CA SER A 243 -32.00 -20.54 -8.78
C SER A 243 -32.41 -21.03 -10.17
N SER A 244 -32.78 -22.31 -10.29
CA SER A 244 -33.39 -22.89 -11.51
C SER A 244 -34.84 -22.45 -11.76
N GLY A 245 -35.47 -21.81 -10.76
CA GLY A 245 -36.91 -21.46 -10.79
C GLY A 245 -37.84 -22.54 -10.24
N ASP A 246 -37.33 -23.70 -9.88
CA ASP A 246 -38.09 -24.82 -9.33
C ASP A 246 -38.46 -24.59 -7.85
N LEU A 247 -39.58 -25.20 -7.42
CA LEU A 247 -39.89 -25.22 -5.97
C LEU A 247 -38.94 -26.19 -5.27
N GLN A 248 -38.20 -25.73 -4.31
CA GLN A 248 -37.33 -26.53 -3.44
C GLN A 248 -37.95 -26.70 -2.06
N LEU A 249 -38.04 -27.92 -1.60
CA LEU A 249 -38.40 -28.29 -0.22
C LEU A 249 -37.12 -28.57 0.57
N SER A 250 -37.09 -28.15 1.81
CA SER A 250 -35.91 -28.34 2.69
C SER A 250 -36.38 -28.70 4.10
N SER A 251 -35.77 -29.74 4.75
CA SER A 251 -35.96 -29.97 6.17
C SER A 251 -35.44 -28.77 6.99
N THR A 252 -36.02 -28.51 8.14
CA THR A 252 -35.49 -27.49 9.08
C THR A 252 -34.31 -27.98 9.89
N ASN A 253 -34.25 -29.33 10.14
CA ASN A 253 -33.10 -30.00 10.75
C ASN A 253 -32.01 -30.23 9.66
N GLN A 254 -30.75 -30.40 10.11
CA GLN A 254 -29.62 -30.64 9.21
C GLN A 254 -28.81 -31.86 9.66
N GLY A 255 -27.94 -32.34 8.79
CA GLY A 255 -27.20 -33.59 9.00
C GLY A 255 -27.84 -34.80 8.32
N SER A 256 -27.15 -35.93 8.31
CA SER A 256 -27.61 -37.14 7.63
C SER A 256 -28.86 -37.80 8.27
N SER A 257 -29.15 -37.44 9.53
CA SER A 257 -30.40 -37.86 10.20
C SER A 257 -31.61 -37.07 9.74
N ALA A 258 -31.43 -35.86 9.22
CA ALA A 258 -32.49 -35.09 8.60
C ALA A 258 -32.85 -35.71 7.24
N THR A 259 -34.09 -36.20 7.12
CA THR A 259 -34.55 -36.88 5.91
C THR A 259 -35.82 -36.24 5.35
N LEU A 260 -35.93 -36.20 4.05
CA LEU A 260 -37.09 -35.67 3.34
C LEU A 260 -37.51 -36.61 2.21
N GLN A 261 -38.81 -36.89 2.12
CA GLN A 261 -39.40 -37.63 1.01
C GLN A 261 -40.76 -37.04 0.66
N VAL A 262 -40.94 -36.67 -0.55
CA VAL A 262 -42.28 -36.38 -1.11
C VAL A 262 -42.96 -37.71 -1.40
N THR A 263 -44.01 -38.04 -0.62
CA THR A 263 -44.67 -39.36 -0.74
C THR A 263 -45.88 -39.36 -1.66
N GLY A 264 -46.45 -38.18 -1.96
CA GLY A 264 -47.57 -38.04 -2.87
C GLY A 264 -48.41 -36.80 -2.63
N GLY A 265 -49.58 -36.77 -3.21
CA GLY A 265 -50.56 -35.71 -3.01
C GLY A 265 -51.12 -35.13 -4.32
N THR A 266 -52.26 -34.49 -4.27
CA THR A 266 -52.91 -33.89 -5.43
C THR A 266 -52.26 -32.63 -5.92
N ALA A 267 -51.42 -31.97 -5.04
CA ALA A 267 -50.73 -30.75 -5.38
C ALA A 267 -49.47 -30.94 -6.21
N LEU A 268 -48.95 -32.17 -6.37
CA LEU A 268 -47.62 -32.41 -6.98
C LEU A 268 -47.43 -31.73 -8.33
N SER A 269 -48.40 -31.89 -9.25
CA SER A 269 -48.29 -31.28 -10.57
C SER A 269 -48.29 -29.75 -10.53
N ALA A 270 -49.11 -29.16 -9.62
CA ALA A 270 -49.20 -27.69 -9.47
C ALA A 270 -47.91 -27.11 -8.86
N LEU A 271 -47.22 -27.88 -8.02
CA LEU A 271 -45.96 -27.51 -7.35
C LEU A 271 -44.71 -27.86 -8.18
N GLY A 272 -44.86 -28.55 -9.30
CA GLY A 272 -43.74 -29.05 -10.11
C GLY A 272 -42.95 -30.17 -9.41
N LEU A 273 -43.51 -30.80 -8.36
CA LEU A 273 -42.91 -31.88 -7.59
C LEU A 273 -43.29 -33.25 -8.13
N SER A 274 -42.51 -34.24 -7.77
CA SER A 274 -42.77 -35.66 -8.09
C SER A 274 -42.66 -36.49 -6.82
N ALA A 275 -43.46 -37.58 -6.70
CA ALA A 275 -43.32 -38.52 -5.60
C ALA A 275 -41.98 -39.25 -5.70
N MET A 276 -41.26 -39.31 -4.58
CA MET A 276 -39.92 -39.89 -4.47
C MET A 276 -39.98 -41.35 -4.07
N SER A 277 -39.16 -42.20 -4.69
CA SER A 277 -39.05 -43.62 -4.34
C SER A 277 -38.33 -43.88 -3.01
N SER A 278 -37.47 -42.96 -2.55
CA SER A 278 -36.72 -43.01 -1.33
C SER A 278 -36.53 -41.62 -0.74
N ALA A 279 -36.30 -41.53 0.54
CA ALA A 279 -35.96 -40.28 1.19
C ALA A 279 -34.57 -39.81 0.77
N VAL A 280 -34.38 -38.50 0.67
CA VAL A 280 -33.07 -37.85 0.61
C VAL A 280 -32.61 -37.47 2.02
N SER A 281 -31.31 -37.43 2.25
CA SER A 281 -30.72 -37.05 3.55
C SER A 281 -29.95 -35.77 3.43
N GLY A 282 -29.86 -35.04 4.52
CA GLY A 282 -28.93 -33.91 4.63
C GLY A 282 -27.46 -34.34 4.73
N THR A 283 -26.58 -33.40 4.94
CA THR A 283 -25.12 -33.60 5.06
C THR A 283 -24.68 -33.30 6.48
N ASP A 284 -23.87 -34.19 7.09
CA ASP A 284 -23.29 -34.01 8.41
C ASP A 284 -22.34 -32.84 8.47
N ALA A 285 -22.31 -32.14 9.59
CA ALA A 285 -21.23 -31.22 9.91
C ALA A 285 -20.04 -31.94 10.53
N VAL A 286 -18.85 -31.44 10.30
CA VAL A 286 -17.64 -31.84 11.05
C VAL A 286 -17.10 -30.64 11.77
N ILE A 287 -17.11 -30.69 13.11
CA ILE A 287 -16.51 -29.65 13.94
C ILE A 287 -15.27 -30.21 14.63
N ASN A 288 -14.22 -29.39 14.65
CA ASN A 288 -12.95 -29.73 15.28
C ASN A 288 -12.69 -28.78 16.45
N VAL A 289 -12.31 -29.34 17.58
CA VAL A 289 -11.89 -28.58 18.78
C VAL A 289 -10.48 -29.03 19.14
N ASP A 290 -9.51 -28.14 19.03
CA ASP A 290 -8.07 -28.36 19.32
C ASP A 290 -7.52 -29.63 18.67
N GLY A 291 -7.87 -29.90 17.42
CA GLY A 291 -7.40 -31.05 16.66
C GLY A 291 -8.28 -32.31 16.76
N THR A 292 -9.29 -32.39 17.65
CA THR A 292 -10.24 -33.50 17.68
C THR A 292 -11.50 -33.17 16.89
N SER A 293 -11.81 -34.00 15.90
CA SER A 293 -12.99 -33.86 15.05
C SER A 293 -14.17 -34.63 15.56
N THR A 294 -15.36 -34.03 15.55
CA THR A 294 -16.64 -34.65 15.86
C THR A 294 -17.57 -34.48 14.65
N THR A 295 -18.18 -35.61 14.22
CA THR A 295 -19.20 -35.60 13.15
C THR A 295 -20.57 -35.49 13.79
N LEU A 296 -21.39 -34.58 13.27
CA LEU A 296 -22.71 -34.24 13.77
C LEU A 296 -23.76 -34.57 12.71
N SER A 297 -24.52 -35.63 12.98
CA SER A 297 -25.53 -36.14 12.02
C SER A 297 -26.96 -35.67 12.31
N ASP A 298 -27.18 -35.07 13.48
CA ASP A 298 -28.48 -34.52 13.89
C ASP A 298 -28.28 -33.12 14.48
N LEU A 299 -28.68 -32.13 13.71
CA LEU A 299 -28.54 -30.73 14.09
C LEU A 299 -29.93 -30.07 14.08
N THR A 300 -30.38 -29.73 15.31
CA THR A 300 -31.59 -28.97 15.53
C THR A 300 -31.29 -27.63 16.19
N ALA A 301 -32.08 -26.62 15.89
CA ALA A 301 -31.91 -25.31 16.49
C ALA A 301 -32.01 -25.37 18.04
N GLY A 302 -31.05 -24.78 18.72
CA GLY A 302 -30.98 -24.75 20.17
C GLY A 302 -30.45 -26.04 20.83
N ALA A 303 -30.06 -27.07 20.06
CA ALA A 303 -29.45 -28.29 20.62
C ALA A 303 -28.07 -27.98 21.23
N THR A 304 -27.78 -28.64 22.36
CA THR A 304 -26.47 -28.57 23.01
C THR A 304 -25.59 -29.70 22.51
N LEU A 305 -24.42 -29.36 22.06
CA LEU A 305 -23.37 -30.25 21.55
C LEU A 305 -22.27 -30.35 22.60
N ALA A 306 -21.95 -31.59 23.05
CA ALA A 306 -20.78 -31.82 23.90
C ALA A 306 -19.60 -32.29 23.03
N LEU A 307 -18.64 -31.42 22.82
CA LEU A 307 -17.51 -31.59 21.88
C LEU A 307 -16.22 -31.85 22.66
N THR A 308 -15.55 -32.95 22.37
CA THR A 308 -14.28 -33.29 23.03
C THR A 308 -13.13 -32.45 22.43
N SER A 309 -12.35 -31.79 23.29
CA SER A 309 -11.13 -31.06 22.90
C SER A 309 -9.94 -32.00 22.77
N GLY A 310 -9.07 -31.75 21.81
CA GLY A 310 -7.80 -32.45 21.63
C GLY A 310 -6.78 -32.20 22.76
N THR A 311 -6.94 -31.11 23.48
CA THR A 311 -6.14 -30.79 24.68
C THR A 311 -6.73 -31.34 25.99
N GLY A 312 -7.87 -31.97 25.90
CA GLY A 312 -8.62 -32.53 27.04
C GLY A 312 -9.77 -31.64 27.52
N GLY A 313 -10.77 -32.26 28.10
CA GLY A 313 -12.01 -31.60 28.54
C GLY A 313 -13.07 -31.56 27.43
N THR A 314 -14.19 -30.89 27.72
CA THR A 314 -15.35 -30.81 26.83
C THR A 314 -15.75 -29.37 26.65
N LEU A 315 -16.02 -29.01 25.38
CA LEU A 315 -16.68 -27.77 24.98
C LEU A 315 -18.16 -28.05 24.80
N ASP A 316 -19.01 -27.36 25.55
CA ASP A 316 -20.45 -27.37 25.35
C ASP A 316 -20.83 -26.20 24.45
N ALA A 317 -21.41 -26.48 23.27
CA ALA A 317 -21.85 -25.49 22.30
C ALA A 317 -23.35 -25.61 22.03
N VAL A 318 -24.02 -24.49 21.83
CA VAL A 318 -25.45 -24.47 21.48
C VAL A 318 -25.62 -24.11 20.02
N VAL A 319 -26.33 -24.95 19.28
CA VAL A 319 -26.63 -24.73 17.85
C VAL A 319 -27.50 -23.49 17.67
N GLY A 320 -27.17 -22.66 16.70
CA GLY A 320 -27.87 -21.43 16.36
C GLY A 320 -29.31 -21.65 15.83
N PRO A 321 -30.11 -20.62 15.67
CA PRO A 321 -31.53 -20.70 15.38
C PRO A 321 -31.89 -21.32 14.02
N ASN A 322 -30.96 -21.37 13.08
CA ASN A 322 -31.17 -21.97 11.76
C ASN A 322 -30.68 -23.41 11.62
N ALA A 323 -30.21 -24.02 12.72
CA ALA A 323 -29.62 -25.37 12.78
C ALA A 323 -28.42 -25.61 11.83
N HIS A 324 -27.85 -24.54 11.20
CA HIS A 324 -26.79 -24.64 10.22
C HIS A 324 -25.44 -24.36 10.86
N LEU A 325 -24.47 -25.28 10.64
CA LEU A 325 -23.04 -25.00 10.92
C LEU A 325 -22.32 -24.67 9.62
N ALA A 326 -21.67 -23.50 9.60
CA ALA A 326 -20.92 -22.96 8.44
C ALA A 326 -19.42 -23.23 8.58
N ILE A 327 -18.73 -23.45 7.46
CA ILE A 327 -17.28 -23.62 7.43
C ILE A 327 -16.62 -22.33 7.95
N GLY A 328 -15.70 -22.49 8.90
CA GLY A 328 -14.98 -21.37 9.47
C GLY A 328 -14.14 -21.78 10.67
N THR A 329 -13.40 -20.84 11.22
CA THR A 329 -12.58 -21.02 12.41
C THR A 329 -12.85 -19.91 13.41
N LEU A 330 -12.83 -20.25 14.70
CA LEU A 330 -13.01 -19.35 15.81
C LEU A 330 -11.95 -19.63 16.87
N SER A 331 -11.39 -18.60 17.48
CA SER A 331 -10.57 -18.72 18.68
C SER A 331 -11.41 -18.34 19.91
N ALA A 332 -11.36 -19.19 20.94
CA ALA A 332 -11.95 -18.91 22.22
C ALA A 332 -10.88 -18.97 23.31
N GLU A 333 -11.03 -18.17 24.35
CA GLU A 333 -10.11 -18.16 25.49
C GLU A 333 -10.84 -18.65 26.77
N ASN A 334 -10.33 -19.70 27.39
CA ASN A 334 -10.78 -20.12 28.71
C ASN A 334 -9.92 -19.42 29.75
N VAL A 335 -10.48 -18.42 30.41
CA VAL A 335 -9.76 -17.52 31.32
C VAL A 335 -10.06 -17.85 32.78
N SER A 336 -9.04 -17.70 33.64
CA SER A 336 -9.26 -17.85 35.10
C SER A 336 -10.03 -16.65 35.63
N THR A 337 -11.09 -16.93 36.38
CA THR A 337 -11.91 -15.90 37.02
C THR A 337 -11.33 -15.40 38.36
N GLY A 338 -10.10 -15.80 38.70
CA GLY A 338 -9.44 -15.39 39.94
C GLY A 338 -10.21 -15.81 41.18
N ASN A 339 -10.56 -14.86 42.04
CA ASN A 339 -11.42 -15.11 43.21
C ASN A 339 -12.92 -15.05 42.85
N GLY A 340 -13.29 -14.84 41.59
CA GLY A 340 -14.65 -14.75 41.13
C GLY A 340 -15.32 -13.39 41.37
N SER A 341 -14.54 -12.34 41.74
CA SER A 341 -15.08 -11.01 41.91
C SER A 341 -15.43 -10.38 40.54
N LEU A 342 -16.32 -9.38 40.53
CA LEU A 342 -16.65 -8.65 39.29
C LEU A 342 -15.40 -8.05 38.66
N ALA A 343 -14.50 -7.47 39.47
CA ALA A 343 -13.26 -6.88 38.99
C ALA A 343 -12.32 -7.92 38.37
N ASP A 344 -12.21 -9.12 38.97
CA ASP A 344 -11.38 -10.20 38.40
C ASP A 344 -11.96 -10.71 37.08
N VAL A 345 -13.28 -10.87 37.00
CA VAL A 345 -13.98 -11.30 35.77
C VAL A 345 -13.74 -10.25 34.64
N VAL A 346 -13.94 -8.96 34.95
CA VAL A 346 -13.67 -7.88 33.99
C VAL A 346 -12.21 -7.90 33.52
N SER A 347 -11.27 -8.02 34.43
CA SER A 347 -9.83 -8.09 34.11
C SER A 347 -9.50 -9.31 33.25
N ALA A 348 -10.06 -10.49 33.60
CA ALA A 348 -9.83 -11.73 32.88
C ALA A 348 -10.35 -11.67 31.44
N VAL A 349 -11.57 -11.19 31.25
CA VAL A 349 -12.15 -11.02 29.89
C VAL A 349 -11.35 -10.05 29.05
N ASN A 350 -10.98 -8.88 29.59
CA ASN A 350 -10.21 -7.88 28.86
C ASN A 350 -8.79 -8.35 28.54
N SER A 351 -8.20 -9.22 29.33
CA SER A 351 -6.87 -9.80 29.09
C SER A 351 -6.90 -10.95 28.11
N ALA A 352 -8.07 -11.53 27.85
CA ALA A 352 -8.26 -12.71 27.01
C ALA A 352 -7.92 -12.45 25.53
N GLY A 353 -8.18 -11.24 25.02
CA GLY A 353 -8.03 -10.96 23.59
C GLY A 353 -8.99 -11.73 22.68
N ALA A 354 -10.09 -12.27 23.23
CA ALA A 354 -11.05 -13.13 22.53
C ALA A 354 -12.14 -12.36 21.76
N GLY A 355 -11.89 -11.08 21.44
CA GLY A 355 -12.85 -10.25 20.71
C GLY A 355 -14.05 -9.78 21.54
N VAL A 356 -13.97 -9.89 22.86
CA VAL A 356 -14.98 -9.38 23.81
C VAL A 356 -14.30 -8.45 24.80
N SER A 357 -14.91 -7.33 25.09
CA SER A 357 -14.54 -6.41 26.16
C SER A 357 -15.54 -6.50 27.30
N ALA A 358 -15.07 -6.31 28.51
CA ALA A 358 -15.89 -6.28 29.71
C ALA A 358 -15.74 -4.95 30.46
N SER A 359 -16.83 -4.48 31.06
CA SER A 359 -16.80 -3.32 31.96
C SER A 359 -17.75 -3.54 33.16
N ASP A 360 -17.41 -2.89 34.27
CA ASP A 360 -18.27 -2.73 35.42
C ASP A 360 -19.04 -1.42 35.28
N LEU A 361 -20.31 -1.50 34.93
CA LEU A 361 -21.16 -0.33 34.68
C LEU A 361 -21.90 0.07 35.94
N SER A 362 -21.73 1.31 36.42
CA SER A 362 -22.47 1.82 37.54
C SER A 362 -23.97 1.97 37.20
N ASN A 363 -24.85 1.40 38.05
CA ASN A 363 -26.28 1.53 37.88
C ASN A 363 -26.88 2.87 38.39
N GLY A 364 -26.03 3.83 38.82
CA GLY A 364 -26.43 5.13 39.33
C GLY A 364 -27.07 5.11 40.74
N ALA A 365 -27.33 3.89 41.30
CA ALA A 365 -27.88 3.69 42.64
C ALA A 365 -26.85 3.12 43.65
N GLY A 366 -25.57 3.12 43.26
CA GLY A 366 -24.45 2.63 44.07
C GLY A 366 -24.12 1.16 43.87
N GLY A 367 -24.69 0.50 42.87
CA GLY A 367 -24.37 -0.86 42.45
C GLY A 367 -23.64 -0.90 41.11
N TYR A 368 -23.04 -2.06 40.81
CA TYR A 368 -22.30 -2.35 39.59
C TYR A 368 -22.96 -3.47 38.80
N LEU A 369 -23.10 -3.27 37.48
CA LEU A 369 -23.55 -4.24 36.49
C LEU A 369 -22.32 -4.77 35.73
N LEU A 370 -22.38 -5.99 35.22
CA LEU A 370 -21.41 -6.47 34.22
C LEU A 370 -21.95 -6.17 32.82
N ASP A 371 -21.16 -5.46 32.03
CA ASP A 371 -21.37 -5.30 30.60
C ASP A 371 -20.30 -6.09 29.85
N LEU A 372 -20.71 -6.85 28.82
CA LEU A 372 -19.85 -7.60 27.91
C LEU A 372 -20.20 -7.18 26.50
N SER A 373 -19.26 -6.65 25.77
CA SER A 373 -19.48 -6.16 24.41
C SER A 373 -18.50 -6.78 23.42
N ALA A 374 -18.99 -7.21 22.27
CA ALA A 374 -18.13 -7.63 21.17
C ALA A 374 -17.30 -6.42 20.67
N THR A 375 -16.00 -6.63 20.43
CA THR A 375 -15.10 -5.57 19.93
C THR A 375 -15.22 -5.38 18.41
N ALA A 376 -15.71 -6.39 17.70
CA ALA A 376 -16.08 -6.32 16.31
C ALA A 376 -17.53 -5.84 16.14
N THR A 377 -17.90 -5.46 14.92
CA THR A 377 -19.27 -5.14 14.53
C THR A 377 -19.77 -6.12 13.47
N GLY A 378 -21.05 -6.05 13.16
CA GLY A 378 -21.67 -6.90 12.15
C GLY A 378 -22.56 -7.96 12.74
N ASN A 379 -23.38 -8.57 11.91
CA ASN A 379 -24.41 -9.53 12.34
C ASN A 379 -23.85 -10.76 13.07
N ASP A 380 -22.61 -11.13 12.76
CA ASP A 380 -21.93 -12.27 13.36
C ASP A 380 -21.12 -11.89 14.63
N ALA A 381 -21.05 -10.61 14.98
CA ALA A 381 -20.28 -10.11 16.12
C ALA A 381 -21.04 -10.24 17.43
N ASN A 382 -21.36 -11.48 17.81
CA ASN A 382 -22.03 -11.81 19.06
C ASN A 382 -21.03 -12.11 20.18
N VAL A 383 -21.48 -11.99 21.44
CA VAL A 383 -20.73 -12.34 22.64
C VAL A 383 -20.93 -13.83 22.95
N GLY A 384 -19.87 -14.61 22.83
CA GLY A 384 -19.87 -16.06 22.98
C GLY A 384 -19.77 -16.59 24.41
N VAL A 385 -20.24 -15.84 25.39
CA VAL A 385 -20.31 -16.29 26.81
C VAL A 385 -21.66 -16.94 27.09
N ALA A 386 -21.66 -18.09 27.80
CA ALA A 386 -22.90 -18.74 28.15
C ALA A 386 -23.80 -17.87 29.04
N PRO A 387 -25.08 -17.64 28.66
CA PRO A 387 -25.98 -16.70 29.37
C PRO A 387 -26.17 -16.96 30.85
N GLY A 388 -26.03 -18.23 31.28
CA GLY A 388 -26.18 -18.69 32.67
C GLY A 388 -24.92 -18.54 33.53
N SER A 389 -23.80 -18.07 33.02
CA SER A 389 -22.51 -18.05 33.75
C SER A 389 -22.56 -17.30 35.08
N PHE A 390 -23.45 -16.32 35.21
CA PHE A 390 -23.62 -15.49 36.41
C PHE A 390 -24.99 -15.63 37.08
N SER A 391 -25.82 -16.56 36.64
CA SER A 391 -27.21 -16.68 37.09
C SER A 391 -27.37 -17.00 38.58
N SER A 392 -26.36 -17.59 39.22
CA SER A 392 -26.33 -17.88 40.65
C SER A 392 -25.81 -16.73 41.53
N SER A 393 -25.38 -15.62 40.93
CA SER A 393 -24.86 -14.46 41.65
C SER A 393 -25.85 -13.30 41.69
N GLY A 394 -25.50 -12.23 42.38
CA GLY A 394 -26.30 -10.99 42.40
C GLY A 394 -26.44 -10.31 41.03
N LEU A 395 -25.62 -10.68 40.04
CA LEU A 395 -25.69 -10.16 38.67
C LEU A 395 -26.87 -10.75 37.86
N GLY A 396 -27.37 -11.94 38.25
CA GLY A 396 -28.45 -12.60 37.53
C GLY A 396 -28.03 -13.11 36.14
N SER A 397 -28.97 -13.15 35.21
CA SER A 397 -28.71 -13.54 33.83
C SER A 397 -28.19 -12.37 32.98
N LEU A 398 -27.36 -12.66 31.98
CA LEU A 398 -26.99 -11.70 30.95
C LEU A 398 -28.19 -11.48 30.02
N GLN A 399 -28.46 -10.22 29.71
CA GLN A 399 -29.52 -9.78 28.81
C GLN A 399 -28.92 -9.01 27.63
N VAL A 400 -29.41 -9.25 26.44
CA VAL A 400 -29.00 -8.49 25.24
C VAL A 400 -29.47 -7.04 25.39
N SER A 401 -28.53 -6.12 25.59
CA SER A 401 -28.77 -4.68 25.61
C SER A 401 -28.67 -4.10 24.19
N GLN A 402 -27.79 -4.67 23.34
CA GLN A 402 -27.64 -4.33 21.95
C GLN A 402 -27.44 -5.61 21.14
N ARG A 403 -28.10 -5.71 19.99
CA ARG A 403 -27.93 -6.83 19.06
C ARG A 403 -26.80 -6.55 18.08
N ALA A 404 -26.08 -7.57 17.72
CA ALA A 404 -25.18 -7.57 16.58
C ALA A 404 -25.97 -7.27 15.28
N GLN A 405 -25.44 -6.41 14.46
CA GLN A 405 -26.06 -6.05 13.17
C GLN A 405 -25.05 -5.49 12.19
N ASP A 406 -25.27 -5.78 10.92
CA ASP A 406 -24.50 -5.20 9.80
C ASP A 406 -24.90 -3.75 9.58
N SER A 407 -24.04 -2.96 9.01
CA SER A 407 -24.45 -1.71 8.37
C SER A 407 -25.20 -2.00 7.08
N THR A 408 -26.21 -1.20 6.78
CA THR A 408 -26.97 -1.32 5.53
C THR A 408 -27.20 0.06 4.92
N ILE A 409 -27.10 0.11 3.59
CA ILE A 409 -27.46 1.27 2.80
C ILE A 409 -28.44 0.89 1.69
N SER A 410 -29.35 1.81 1.33
CA SER A 410 -30.24 1.67 0.18
C SER A 410 -29.78 2.58 -0.95
N LEU A 411 -29.39 1.99 -2.10
CA LEU A 411 -28.88 2.73 -3.25
C LEU A 411 -29.98 3.50 -3.97
N GLY A 412 -29.73 4.76 -4.27
CA GLY A 412 -30.68 5.60 -5.01
C GLY A 412 -31.89 6.10 -4.22
N GLY A 413 -32.05 5.68 -2.96
CA GLY A 413 -33.16 6.13 -2.07
C GLY A 413 -33.73 4.99 -1.22
N VAL A 414 -34.71 5.32 -0.36
CA VAL A 414 -35.27 4.46 0.71
C VAL A 414 -35.84 3.10 0.25
N GLN A 415 -36.10 2.92 -1.03
CA GLN A 415 -36.61 1.66 -1.60
C GLN A 415 -35.68 1.05 -2.67
N GLY A 416 -34.43 1.50 -2.71
CA GLY A 416 -33.43 0.97 -3.63
C GLY A 416 -32.87 -0.39 -3.21
N PRO A 417 -32.02 -0.99 -4.04
CA PRO A 417 -31.29 -2.18 -3.67
C PRO A 417 -30.43 -1.93 -2.43
N THR A 418 -30.46 -2.86 -1.47
CA THR A 418 -29.68 -2.78 -0.24
C THR A 418 -28.29 -3.38 -0.43
N VAL A 419 -27.29 -2.74 0.17
CA VAL A 419 -25.94 -3.26 0.33
C VAL A 419 -25.62 -3.31 1.81
N SER A 420 -25.08 -4.42 2.29
CA SER A 420 -24.69 -4.59 3.70
C SER A 420 -23.20 -4.84 3.86
N SER A 421 -22.69 -4.51 5.04
CA SER A 421 -21.31 -4.77 5.46
C SER A 421 -21.28 -5.05 6.96
N ALA A 422 -20.41 -5.95 7.38
CA ALA A 422 -20.17 -6.22 8.79
C ALA A 422 -19.54 -5.03 9.55
N THR A 423 -19.03 -4.04 8.83
CA THR A 423 -18.43 -2.81 9.39
C THR A 423 -19.15 -1.58 8.83
N ASP A 424 -18.85 -0.39 9.38
CA ASP A 424 -19.36 0.87 8.84
C ASP A 424 -18.62 1.33 7.58
N GLN A 425 -17.90 0.40 6.93
CA GLN A 425 -17.21 0.63 5.67
C GLN A 425 -17.88 -0.15 4.54
N ILE A 426 -18.35 0.56 3.54
CA ILE A 426 -18.91 -0.03 2.31
C ILE A 426 -17.90 0.18 1.18
N VAL A 427 -17.39 -0.93 0.66
CA VAL A 427 -16.43 -0.92 -0.46
C VAL A 427 -17.15 -1.28 -1.77
N GLY A 428 -16.63 -0.79 -2.89
CA GLY A 428 -17.08 -1.22 -4.22
C GLY A 428 -18.31 -0.50 -4.76
N LEU A 429 -18.81 0.54 -4.11
CA LEU A 429 -19.88 1.40 -4.66
C LEU A 429 -19.45 2.10 -5.96
N LEU A 430 -18.21 2.54 -5.99
CA LEU A 430 -17.45 2.93 -7.17
C LEU A 430 -16.07 2.29 -7.06
N PRO A 431 -15.42 1.90 -8.17
CA PRO A 431 -14.06 1.39 -8.12
C PRO A 431 -13.12 2.36 -7.39
N GLY A 432 -12.44 1.88 -6.36
CA GLY A 432 -11.51 2.67 -5.54
C GLY A 432 -12.15 3.63 -4.52
N LEU A 433 -13.47 3.61 -4.34
CA LEU A 433 -14.18 4.35 -3.29
C LEU A 433 -14.52 3.42 -2.12
N THR A 434 -14.19 3.83 -0.91
CA THR A 434 -14.71 3.27 0.33
C THR A 434 -15.58 4.34 1.01
N ALA A 435 -16.83 4.03 1.22
CA ALA A 435 -17.75 4.89 2.00
C ALA A 435 -17.65 4.49 3.48
N ASN A 436 -17.46 5.47 4.35
CA ASN A 436 -17.47 5.30 5.81
C ASN A 436 -18.79 5.87 6.33
N LEU A 437 -19.61 5.02 6.90
CA LEU A 437 -20.89 5.40 7.50
C LEU A 437 -20.65 5.94 8.91
N VAL A 438 -21.34 7.01 9.25
CA VAL A 438 -21.19 7.71 10.55
C VAL A 438 -22.48 7.65 11.35
N SER A 439 -23.63 7.85 10.68
CA SER A 439 -24.94 7.78 11.30
C SER A 439 -26.02 7.45 10.26
N VAL A 440 -27.15 6.97 10.72
CA VAL A 440 -28.32 6.75 9.86
C VAL A 440 -28.80 8.06 9.24
N SER A 441 -29.37 7.99 8.03
CA SER A 441 -29.92 9.14 7.33
C SER A 441 -31.31 8.87 6.81
N SER A 442 -32.18 9.85 6.91
CA SER A 442 -33.54 9.77 6.33
C SER A 442 -33.61 10.33 4.90
N THR A 443 -32.55 10.98 4.45
CA THR A 443 -32.43 11.56 3.11
C THR A 443 -31.19 10.99 2.42
N PRO A 444 -31.20 10.89 1.08
CA PRO A 444 -30.05 10.40 0.35
C PRO A 444 -28.79 11.22 0.59
N VAL A 445 -27.69 10.53 0.89
CA VAL A 445 -26.34 11.09 0.94
C VAL A 445 -25.68 10.80 -0.39
N THR A 446 -25.11 11.83 -1.01
CA THR A 446 -24.35 11.67 -2.26
C THR A 446 -22.87 11.84 -1.97
N LEU A 447 -22.10 10.80 -2.29
CA LEU A 447 -20.63 10.85 -2.36
C LEU A 447 -20.24 11.13 -3.81
N GLN A 448 -19.48 12.20 -4.03
CA GLN A 448 -18.98 12.57 -5.34
C GLN A 448 -17.46 12.44 -5.36
N VAL A 449 -16.96 11.57 -6.22
CA VAL A 449 -15.53 11.40 -6.48
C VAL A 449 -15.14 12.26 -7.67
N ALA A 450 -14.22 13.17 -7.48
CA ALA A 450 -13.72 14.09 -8.49
C ALA A 450 -12.18 14.12 -8.47
N PRO A 451 -11.52 14.56 -9.57
CA PRO A 451 -10.09 14.84 -9.55
C PRO A 451 -9.73 15.87 -8.48
N ASP A 452 -8.67 15.64 -7.73
CA ASP A 452 -8.20 16.57 -6.68
C ASP A 452 -7.30 17.65 -7.28
N ALA A 453 -7.91 18.69 -7.83
CA ALA A 453 -7.19 19.81 -8.42
C ALA A 453 -6.33 20.56 -7.40
N SER A 454 -6.76 20.65 -6.13
CA SER A 454 -6.01 21.35 -5.08
C SER A 454 -4.76 20.59 -4.65
N ALA A 455 -4.84 19.26 -4.51
CA ALA A 455 -3.67 18.43 -4.23
C ALA A 455 -2.66 18.49 -5.40
N MET A 456 -3.16 18.43 -6.64
CA MET A 456 -2.29 18.53 -7.83
C MET A 456 -1.66 19.92 -7.97
N ALA A 457 -2.42 21.00 -7.70
CA ALA A 457 -1.87 22.35 -7.67
C ALA A 457 -0.78 22.50 -6.61
N SER A 458 -0.91 21.86 -5.47
CA SER A 458 0.09 21.88 -4.41
C SER A 458 1.38 21.17 -4.83
N LYS A 459 1.28 20.00 -5.47
CA LYS A 459 2.46 19.31 -6.05
C LYS A 459 3.15 20.16 -7.11
N LEU A 460 2.38 20.79 -7.99
CA LEU A 460 2.93 21.64 -9.05
C LEU A 460 3.58 22.91 -8.49
N SER A 461 3.02 23.49 -7.41
CA SER A 461 3.66 24.61 -6.70
C SER A 461 5.04 24.24 -6.18
N VAL A 462 5.19 23.05 -5.57
CA VAL A 462 6.49 22.56 -5.09
C VAL A 462 7.51 22.49 -6.23
N LEU A 463 7.12 21.97 -7.39
CA LEU A 463 7.98 21.92 -8.58
C LEU A 463 8.42 23.33 -9.06
N VAL A 464 7.47 24.28 -9.12
CA VAL A 464 7.77 25.67 -9.54
C VAL A 464 8.65 26.37 -8.51
N ASP A 465 8.39 26.15 -7.21
CA ASP A 465 9.20 26.72 -6.12
C ASP A 465 10.64 26.18 -6.15
N ALA A 466 10.80 24.87 -6.40
CA ALA A 466 12.13 24.26 -6.56
C ALA A 466 12.88 24.83 -7.78
N ALA A 467 12.20 25.04 -8.91
CA ALA A 467 12.78 25.66 -10.07
C ALA A 467 13.20 27.12 -9.77
N ASN A 468 12.32 27.90 -9.13
CA ASN A 468 12.60 29.28 -8.74
C ASN A 468 13.77 29.38 -7.74
N LYS A 469 13.92 28.37 -6.86
CA LYS A 469 15.07 28.33 -5.95
C LYS A 469 16.39 28.24 -6.72
N VAL A 470 16.49 27.33 -7.69
CA VAL A 470 17.67 27.21 -8.55
C VAL A 470 17.93 28.54 -9.29
N LEU A 471 16.89 29.14 -9.88
CA LEU A 471 17.00 30.41 -10.62
C LEU A 471 17.43 31.57 -9.71
N ALA A 472 16.87 31.67 -8.51
CA ALA A 472 17.19 32.68 -7.51
C ALA A 472 18.63 32.54 -7.00
N ASP A 473 19.07 31.32 -6.71
CA ASP A 473 20.42 31.06 -6.21
C ASP A 473 21.46 31.42 -7.29
N ILE A 474 21.25 31.04 -8.54
CA ILE A 474 22.10 31.48 -9.63
C ILE A 474 22.06 33.01 -9.82
N SER A 475 20.87 33.60 -9.83
CA SER A 475 20.70 35.04 -10.04
C SER A 475 21.38 35.86 -8.94
N SER A 476 21.21 35.48 -7.67
CA SER A 476 21.80 36.19 -6.54
C SER A 476 23.34 36.21 -6.57
N GLN A 477 23.94 35.13 -7.10
CA GLN A 477 25.40 35.00 -7.20
C GLN A 477 25.97 35.56 -8.50
N SER A 478 25.10 35.89 -9.48
CA SER A 478 25.48 36.46 -10.79
C SER A 478 25.31 37.97 -10.86
N GLN A 479 24.80 38.63 -9.83
CA GLN A 479 24.53 40.08 -9.83
C GLN A 479 25.75 40.88 -9.40
N TYR A 480 25.82 42.13 -9.92
CA TYR A 480 26.74 43.15 -9.44
C TYR A 480 26.12 43.97 -8.32
N ASP A 481 26.74 43.94 -7.13
CA ASP A 481 26.32 44.77 -6.01
C ASP A 481 26.96 46.19 -6.14
N SER A 482 26.12 47.13 -6.48
CA SER A 482 26.55 48.53 -6.64
C SER A 482 26.96 49.23 -5.33
N SER A 483 26.50 48.71 -4.17
CA SER A 483 26.79 49.27 -2.86
C SER A 483 28.19 48.88 -2.38
N THR A 484 28.56 47.61 -2.57
CA THR A 484 29.88 47.07 -2.25
C THR A 484 30.87 47.19 -3.37
N LYS A 485 30.40 47.51 -4.60
CA LYS A 485 31.17 47.55 -5.86
C LYS A 485 31.82 46.19 -6.19
N THR A 486 31.19 45.10 -5.80
CA THR A 486 31.68 43.75 -6.05
C THR A 486 30.71 42.97 -6.92
N GLY A 487 31.25 42.15 -7.80
CA GLY A 487 30.45 41.15 -8.53
C GLY A 487 30.25 39.89 -7.71
N GLY A 488 29.09 39.25 -7.82
CA GLY A 488 28.88 37.92 -7.27
C GLY A 488 29.84 36.88 -7.87
N PRO A 489 30.13 35.78 -7.19
CA PRO A 489 31.11 34.78 -7.64
C PRO A 489 30.80 34.14 -8.99
N LEU A 490 29.55 34.17 -9.45
CA LEU A 490 29.11 33.63 -10.76
C LEU A 490 28.89 34.72 -11.80
N LEU A 491 29.22 35.99 -11.52
CA LEU A 491 29.06 37.06 -12.49
C LEU A 491 29.92 36.80 -13.76
N GLY A 492 29.26 36.73 -14.91
CA GLY A 492 29.90 36.41 -16.21
C GLY A 492 30.13 34.89 -16.42
N SER A 493 29.58 34.01 -15.57
CA SER A 493 29.65 32.57 -15.77
C SER A 493 28.71 32.13 -16.88
N GLY A 494 29.25 31.68 -18.02
CA GLY A 494 28.46 31.15 -19.13
C GLY A 494 27.66 29.89 -18.75
N LEU A 495 28.17 29.10 -17.80
CA LEU A 495 27.43 27.94 -17.28
C LEU A 495 26.19 28.36 -16.48
N ALA A 496 26.31 29.43 -15.66
CA ALA A 496 25.18 29.95 -14.90
C ALA A 496 24.04 30.45 -15.83
N GLU A 497 24.39 31.19 -16.87
CA GLU A 497 23.43 31.63 -17.89
C GLU A 497 22.80 30.45 -18.62
N GLN A 498 23.60 29.45 -18.99
CA GLN A 498 23.13 28.26 -19.69
C GLN A 498 22.14 27.45 -18.83
N VAL A 499 22.46 27.21 -17.57
CA VAL A 499 21.57 26.48 -16.65
C VAL A 499 20.25 27.23 -16.43
N THR A 500 20.31 28.56 -16.22
CA THR A 500 19.13 29.42 -16.11
C THR A 500 18.23 29.28 -17.36
N GLN A 501 18.79 29.39 -18.54
CA GLN A 501 18.04 29.30 -19.80
C GLN A 501 17.47 27.89 -20.01
N GLN A 502 18.20 26.83 -19.65
CA GLN A 502 17.73 25.47 -19.77
C GLN A 502 16.53 25.25 -18.87
N VAL A 503 16.60 25.64 -17.57
CA VAL A 503 15.47 25.49 -16.63
C VAL A 503 14.23 26.25 -17.12
N LEU A 504 14.37 27.51 -17.56
CA LEU A 504 13.24 28.30 -18.06
C LEU A 504 12.65 27.71 -19.36
N ASN A 505 13.50 27.21 -20.26
CA ASN A 505 13.07 26.64 -21.53
C ASN A 505 12.23 25.38 -21.35
N GLU A 506 12.50 24.54 -20.31
CA GLU A 506 11.71 23.33 -20.06
C GLU A 506 10.23 23.63 -19.75
N PHE A 507 9.93 24.74 -19.09
CA PHE A 507 8.56 25.19 -18.86
C PHE A 507 7.90 25.88 -20.05
N SER A 508 8.71 26.47 -20.98
CA SER A 508 8.20 27.15 -22.17
C SER A 508 8.09 26.22 -23.37
N THR A 509 8.75 25.05 -23.35
CA THR A 509 8.75 24.10 -24.48
C THR A 509 7.34 23.55 -24.69
N VAL A 510 6.94 23.49 -25.96
CA VAL A 510 5.63 22.94 -26.37
C VAL A 510 5.63 21.43 -26.10
N ALA A 511 4.85 20.97 -25.11
CA ALA A 511 4.51 19.58 -25.00
C ALA A 511 3.51 19.25 -26.11
N GLY A 512 3.80 18.34 -27.02
CA GLY A 512 3.01 18.02 -28.22
C GLY A 512 1.60 17.49 -28.00
N VAL A 513 0.91 17.99 -26.98
CA VAL A 513 -0.47 17.63 -26.61
C VAL A 513 -1.42 18.51 -27.42
N SER A 514 -2.29 17.90 -28.18
CA SER A 514 -3.29 18.60 -29.00
C SER A 514 -4.18 19.48 -28.11
N GLY A 515 -4.11 20.80 -28.32
CA GLY A 515 -4.96 21.80 -27.66
C GLY A 515 -4.36 22.53 -26.47
N LEU A 516 -3.26 22.06 -25.86
CA LEU A 516 -2.52 22.75 -24.81
C LEU A 516 -1.12 23.03 -25.31
N GLY A 517 -0.74 24.29 -25.48
CA GLY A 517 0.52 24.68 -26.09
C GLY A 517 1.75 24.37 -25.22
N ASN A 518 1.74 24.84 -23.99
CA ASN A 518 2.86 24.73 -23.03
C ASN A 518 2.36 24.86 -21.58
N ALA A 519 3.27 24.94 -20.61
CA ALA A 519 2.95 25.07 -19.18
C ALA A 519 2.10 26.32 -18.84
N ALA A 520 2.02 27.34 -19.72
CA ALA A 520 1.16 28.49 -19.51
C ALA A 520 -0.35 28.11 -19.49
N ALA A 521 -0.74 27.05 -20.22
CA ALA A 521 -2.10 26.51 -20.17
C ALA A 521 -2.44 25.92 -18.79
N ALA A 522 -1.44 25.56 -18.01
CA ALA A 522 -1.54 25.12 -16.62
C ALA A 522 -1.22 26.25 -15.62
N GLY A 523 -1.28 27.51 -16.03
CA GLY A 523 -1.07 28.66 -15.16
C GLY A 523 0.40 28.93 -14.78
N ILE A 524 1.39 28.32 -15.44
CA ILE A 524 2.81 28.60 -15.20
C ILE A 524 3.32 29.54 -16.27
N THR A 525 3.78 30.72 -15.87
CA THR A 525 4.32 31.73 -16.78
C THR A 525 5.68 32.24 -16.30
N GLU A 526 6.52 32.68 -17.22
CA GLU A 526 7.83 33.29 -16.92
C GLU A 526 7.69 34.80 -16.84
N SER A 527 8.29 35.42 -15.83
CA SER A 527 8.39 36.87 -15.70
C SER A 527 9.71 37.24 -15.00
N ASN A 528 10.49 38.08 -15.61
CA ASN A 528 11.76 38.60 -15.08
C ASN A 528 12.78 37.51 -14.69
N GLY A 529 12.83 36.42 -15.43
CA GLY A 529 13.74 35.30 -15.15
C GLY A 529 13.30 34.40 -13.99
N GLN A 530 12.03 34.47 -13.57
CA GLN A 530 11.40 33.62 -12.59
C GLN A 530 10.08 33.05 -13.11
N LEU A 531 9.66 31.93 -12.59
CA LEU A 531 8.39 31.30 -12.89
C LEU A 531 7.33 31.78 -11.92
N THR A 532 6.15 32.08 -12.43
CA THR A 532 4.97 32.38 -11.62
C THR A 532 3.91 31.30 -11.83
N PHE A 533 3.26 30.88 -10.76
CA PHE A 533 2.22 29.86 -10.81
C PHE A 533 0.88 30.43 -10.35
N ASP A 534 -0.10 30.44 -11.23
CA ASP A 534 -1.48 30.78 -10.91
C ASP A 534 -2.27 29.53 -10.59
N LYS A 535 -2.43 29.27 -9.29
CA LYS A 535 -3.15 28.13 -8.76
C LYS A 535 -4.60 28.08 -9.25
N THR A 536 -5.28 29.22 -9.35
CA THR A 536 -6.70 29.29 -9.74
C THR A 536 -6.88 28.89 -11.21
N THR A 537 -5.99 29.40 -12.07
CA THR A 537 -5.96 29.03 -13.49
C THR A 537 -5.69 27.52 -13.64
N PHE A 538 -4.74 26.97 -12.88
CA PHE A 538 -4.46 25.54 -12.89
C PHE A 538 -5.66 24.71 -12.44
N GLU A 539 -6.24 25.01 -11.28
CA GLU A 539 -7.37 24.24 -10.72
C GLU A 539 -8.56 24.23 -11.68
N SER A 540 -8.83 25.37 -12.33
CA SER A 540 -9.88 25.48 -13.35
C SER A 540 -9.58 24.62 -14.59
N ALA A 541 -8.37 24.69 -15.11
CA ALA A 541 -7.95 23.92 -16.28
C ALA A 541 -7.91 22.42 -15.98
N PHE A 542 -7.38 22.01 -14.81
CA PHE A 542 -7.32 20.63 -14.39
C PHE A 542 -8.71 20.05 -14.16
N SER A 543 -9.61 20.77 -13.50
CA SER A 543 -10.99 20.32 -13.29
C SER A 543 -11.76 20.16 -14.61
N ALA A 544 -11.47 20.99 -15.61
CA ALA A 544 -12.09 20.89 -16.93
C ALA A 544 -11.57 19.70 -17.74
N ASN A 545 -10.28 19.42 -17.69
CA ASN A 545 -9.65 18.30 -18.41
C ASN A 545 -8.40 17.77 -17.70
N PRO A 546 -8.56 16.91 -16.67
CA PRO A 546 -7.43 16.38 -15.89
C PRO A 546 -6.41 15.63 -16.75
N SER A 547 -6.89 14.84 -17.72
CA SER A 547 -6.02 14.04 -18.59
C SER A 547 -5.16 14.89 -19.50
N ALA A 548 -5.68 16.00 -20.03
CA ALA A 548 -4.91 16.88 -20.90
C ALA A 548 -3.84 17.63 -20.11
N ILE A 549 -4.17 18.15 -18.92
CA ILE A 549 -3.17 18.78 -18.03
C ILE A 549 -2.14 17.76 -17.56
N GLY A 550 -2.57 16.56 -17.13
CA GLY A 550 -1.64 15.49 -16.74
C GLY A 550 -0.67 15.12 -17.86
N SER A 551 -1.15 14.99 -19.10
CA SER A 551 -0.31 14.67 -20.26
C SER A 551 0.61 15.82 -20.71
N LEU A 552 0.41 17.06 -20.25
CA LEU A 552 1.34 18.17 -20.47
C LEU A 552 2.64 17.97 -19.65
N PHE A 553 2.52 17.43 -18.46
CA PHE A 553 3.66 17.25 -17.54
C PHE A 553 4.21 15.83 -17.52
N ALA A 554 3.33 14.82 -17.53
CA ALA A 554 3.70 13.42 -17.49
C ALA A 554 4.19 12.94 -18.85
N GLN A 555 5.12 12.00 -18.81
CA GLN A 555 5.44 11.23 -20.01
C GLN A 555 4.21 10.45 -20.46
N GLY A 556 3.98 10.44 -21.75
CA GLY A 556 2.81 9.78 -22.27
C GLY A 556 2.90 9.52 -23.75
N GLY A 557 1.83 9.07 -24.32
CA GLY A 557 1.72 8.88 -25.75
C GLY A 557 0.33 8.50 -26.17
N SER A 558 0.09 8.61 -27.45
CA SER A 558 -1.15 8.20 -28.09
C SER A 558 -0.87 7.13 -29.13
N PHE A 559 -1.74 6.15 -29.19
CA PHE A 559 -1.67 5.11 -30.21
C PHE A 559 -2.71 5.38 -31.30
N ALA A 560 -2.23 5.55 -32.51
CA ALA A 560 -3.04 5.64 -33.73
C ALA A 560 -3.06 4.27 -34.40
N PRO A 561 -4.18 3.49 -34.29
CA PRO A 561 -4.24 2.15 -34.86
C PRO A 561 -4.27 2.19 -36.39
N SER A 562 -3.68 1.19 -37.02
CA SER A 562 -3.75 0.99 -38.49
C SER A 562 -5.10 0.52 -38.97
N ALA A 563 -5.90 -0.11 -38.08
CA ALA A 563 -7.26 -0.55 -38.32
C ALA A 563 -8.05 -0.50 -37.01
N SER A 564 -9.37 -0.41 -37.08
CA SER A 564 -10.25 -0.37 -35.89
C SER A 564 -10.09 -1.57 -34.97
N THR A 565 -9.69 -2.73 -35.47
CA THR A 565 -9.40 -3.95 -34.72
C THR A 565 -8.21 -3.80 -33.77
N TYR A 566 -7.33 -2.83 -34.00
CA TYR A 566 -6.17 -2.57 -33.14
C TYR A 566 -6.36 -1.37 -32.21
N SER A 567 -7.58 -0.80 -32.16
CA SER A 567 -7.87 0.35 -31.28
C SER A 567 -7.60 0.01 -29.82
N GLY A 568 -6.79 0.86 -29.14
CA GLY A 568 -6.43 0.67 -27.73
C GLY A 568 -5.46 -0.47 -27.45
N GLN A 569 -4.89 -1.11 -28.46
CA GLN A 569 -4.05 -2.30 -28.27
C GLN A 569 -2.55 -2.00 -28.08
N ALA A 570 -2.13 -0.75 -28.02
CA ALA A 570 -0.80 -0.38 -27.58
C ALA A 570 -0.86 0.81 -26.62
N SER A 571 -0.14 0.72 -25.50
CA SER A 571 -0.03 1.78 -24.50
C SER A 571 1.38 1.88 -23.95
N LEU A 572 1.77 3.09 -23.47
CA LEU A 572 3.08 3.31 -22.87
C LEU A 572 3.16 2.60 -21.52
N VAL A 573 4.23 1.85 -21.32
CA VAL A 573 4.61 1.27 -20.03
C VAL A 573 5.74 2.09 -19.40
N TYR A 574 6.78 2.37 -20.22
CA TYR A 574 7.95 3.09 -19.77
C TYR A 574 8.66 3.73 -20.97
N ALA A 575 9.30 4.87 -20.74
CA ALA A 575 10.27 5.45 -21.69
C ALA A 575 11.51 5.90 -20.92
N GLY A 576 12.68 5.54 -21.42
CA GLY A 576 13.96 5.96 -20.84
C GLY A 576 14.26 7.43 -21.13
N ASN A 577 15.17 8.02 -20.35
CA ASN A 577 15.57 9.43 -20.49
C ASN A 577 16.14 9.79 -21.87
N ALA A 578 16.67 8.81 -22.62
CA ALA A 578 17.18 8.99 -23.96
C ALA A 578 16.14 8.68 -25.05
N THR A 579 14.89 8.39 -24.69
CA THR A 579 13.82 8.18 -25.66
C THR A 579 13.43 9.51 -26.29
N ALA A 580 13.69 9.67 -27.57
CA ALA A 580 13.34 10.90 -28.29
C ALA A 580 11.82 11.02 -28.45
N PRO A 581 11.24 12.24 -28.35
CA PRO A 581 9.85 12.47 -28.74
C PRO A 581 9.63 12.20 -30.22
N GLY A 582 8.49 11.62 -30.58
CA GLY A 582 8.18 11.32 -31.97
C GLY A 582 7.10 10.25 -32.14
N THR A 583 6.79 9.99 -33.43
CA THR A 583 5.80 8.98 -33.81
C THR A 583 6.53 7.76 -34.37
N TYR A 584 6.28 6.60 -33.76
CA TYR A 584 6.98 5.35 -34.02
C TYR A 584 6.00 4.27 -34.49
N GLN A 585 6.24 3.68 -35.63
CA GLN A 585 5.45 2.54 -36.10
C GLN A 585 5.65 1.33 -35.19
N VAL A 586 4.54 0.68 -34.84
CA VAL A 586 4.55 -0.55 -34.02
C VAL A 586 4.18 -1.72 -34.93
N VAL A 587 5.12 -2.62 -35.11
CA VAL A 587 4.93 -3.86 -35.87
C VAL A 587 5.07 -5.02 -34.91
N VAL A 588 4.07 -5.89 -34.90
CA VAL A 588 4.05 -7.12 -34.09
C VAL A 588 4.30 -8.30 -35.00
N ASP A 589 5.30 -9.10 -34.72
CA ASP A 589 5.62 -10.33 -35.44
C ASP A 589 4.81 -11.51 -34.90
N HIS A 590 4.69 -11.60 -33.57
CA HIS A 590 3.88 -12.57 -32.86
C HIS A 590 3.24 -11.91 -31.65
N SER A 591 1.93 -12.18 -31.46
CA SER A 591 1.23 -11.78 -30.24
C SER A 591 1.65 -12.63 -29.05
N ALA A 592 1.62 -12.05 -27.85
CA ALA A 592 1.77 -12.81 -26.62
C ALA A 592 0.61 -13.80 -26.44
N THR A 593 0.91 -14.98 -25.93
CA THR A 593 -0.11 -16.00 -25.61
C THR A 593 -0.02 -16.40 -24.13
N GLN A 594 -1.13 -16.85 -23.59
CA GLN A 594 -1.18 -17.57 -22.32
C GLN A 594 -0.65 -19.00 -22.50
N ALA A 595 -0.19 -19.62 -21.42
CA ALA A 595 -0.02 -21.06 -21.37
C ALA A 595 -1.42 -21.69 -21.28
N VAL A 596 -1.72 -22.61 -22.16
CA VAL A 596 -3.07 -23.23 -22.23
C VAL A 596 -2.91 -24.73 -22.46
N ASP A 597 -3.61 -25.53 -21.65
CA ASP A 597 -3.91 -26.95 -21.90
C ASP A 597 -5.39 -27.10 -22.13
N THR A 598 -5.76 -27.68 -23.26
CA THR A 598 -7.15 -28.04 -23.55
C THR A 598 -7.22 -29.54 -23.67
N GLY A 599 -7.94 -30.17 -22.75
CA GLY A 599 -8.10 -31.61 -22.72
C GLY A 599 -8.49 -32.22 -24.06
N THR A 600 -7.82 -33.28 -24.42
CA THR A 600 -8.07 -33.97 -25.71
C THR A 600 -9.34 -34.82 -25.70
N VAL A 601 -9.87 -35.15 -24.50
CA VAL A 601 -11.12 -35.90 -24.36
C VAL A 601 -12.30 -34.93 -24.34
N GLY A 602 -13.24 -35.13 -25.26
CA GLY A 602 -14.45 -34.33 -25.42
C GLY A 602 -15.69 -35.03 -24.90
N TYR A 603 -16.54 -34.34 -24.19
CA TYR A 603 -17.80 -34.79 -23.62
C TYR A 603 -18.96 -34.17 -24.38
N THR A 604 -19.92 -35.01 -24.83
CA THR A 604 -21.12 -34.53 -25.51
C THR A 604 -22.19 -34.08 -24.51
N SER A 605 -23.16 -33.28 -24.97
CA SER A 605 -24.18 -32.64 -24.11
C SER A 605 -25.07 -33.62 -23.29
N GLY A 606 -25.02 -34.92 -23.58
CA GLY A 606 -25.74 -35.96 -22.80
C GLY A 606 -24.88 -36.69 -21.75
N SER A 607 -23.59 -36.43 -21.70
CA SER A 607 -22.64 -37.12 -20.80
C SER A 607 -21.47 -36.18 -20.40
N LEU A 608 -21.81 -35.12 -19.68
CA LEU A 608 -20.82 -34.12 -19.19
C LEU A 608 -20.13 -34.53 -17.88
N THR A 609 -20.16 -35.82 -17.55
CA THR A 609 -19.58 -36.38 -16.33
C THR A 609 -18.43 -37.32 -16.61
N VAL A 610 -17.41 -37.30 -15.75
CA VAL A 610 -16.23 -38.16 -15.87
C VAL A 610 -16.55 -39.58 -15.38
N PRO A 611 -16.26 -40.66 -16.15
CA PRO A 611 -16.68 -42.02 -15.78
C PRO A 611 -15.84 -42.62 -14.63
N SER A 612 -14.62 -42.19 -14.39
CA SER A 612 -13.76 -42.72 -13.31
C SER A 612 -13.08 -41.64 -12.49
N ALA A 613 -12.68 -41.97 -11.29
CA ALA A 613 -11.94 -41.07 -10.39
C ALA A 613 -10.53 -40.83 -10.88
N ASP A 614 -10.02 -39.62 -10.73
CA ASP A 614 -8.66 -39.22 -11.06
C ASP A 614 -8.12 -38.20 -10.03
N THR A 615 -6.83 -37.96 -10.06
CA THR A 615 -6.21 -36.88 -9.30
C THR A 615 -5.38 -36.02 -10.24
N LEU A 616 -5.80 -34.78 -10.40
CA LEU A 616 -5.04 -33.79 -11.17
C LEU A 616 -4.06 -33.09 -10.26
N THR A 617 -2.81 -33.04 -10.71
CA THR A 617 -1.76 -32.27 -10.06
C THR A 617 -1.22 -31.26 -11.07
N VAL A 618 -1.35 -29.98 -10.76
CA VAL A 618 -0.91 -28.88 -11.60
C VAL A 618 0.17 -28.09 -10.86
N THR A 619 1.33 -27.95 -11.49
CA THR A 619 2.47 -27.21 -10.92
C THR A 619 2.78 -25.99 -11.79
N SER A 620 2.75 -24.79 -11.22
CA SER A 620 3.10 -23.54 -11.87
C SER A 620 4.01 -22.71 -10.97
N ALA A 621 5.11 -22.20 -11.51
CA ALA A 621 6.09 -21.38 -10.78
C ALA A 621 6.54 -21.99 -9.43
N GLY A 622 6.61 -23.33 -9.36
CA GLY A 622 6.98 -24.04 -8.12
C GLY A 622 5.84 -24.27 -7.12
N VAL A 623 4.65 -23.73 -7.38
CA VAL A 623 3.44 -23.97 -6.58
C VAL A 623 2.69 -25.16 -7.17
N THR A 624 2.32 -26.10 -6.32
CA THR A 624 1.57 -27.31 -6.73
C THR A 624 0.16 -27.26 -6.18
N SER A 625 -0.83 -27.38 -7.05
CA SER A 625 -2.25 -27.50 -6.75
C SER A 625 -2.71 -28.92 -7.07
N THR A 626 -3.46 -29.55 -6.21
CA THR A 626 -3.98 -30.90 -6.41
C THR A 626 -5.50 -30.89 -6.24
N TYR A 627 -6.19 -31.56 -7.16
CA TYR A 627 -7.63 -31.76 -7.13
C TYR A 627 -7.99 -33.22 -7.38
N SER A 628 -8.84 -33.80 -6.51
CA SER A 628 -9.30 -35.17 -6.66
C SER A 628 -10.68 -35.19 -7.33
N VAL A 629 -10.71 -35.70 -8.54
CA VAL A 629 -11.93 -35.88 -9.33
C VAL A 629 -12.64 -37.15 -8.87
N THR A 630 -13.95 -37.09 -8.67
CA THR A 630 -14.78 -38.25 -8.31
C THR A 630 -15.50 -38.80 -9.55
N ALA A 631 -15.70 -40.12 -9.58
CA ALA A 631 -16.48 -40.74 -10.68
C ALA A 631 -17.91 -40.19 -10.70
N GLY A 632 -18.38 -39.78 -11.86
CA GLY A 632 -19.69 -39.14 -12.05
C GLY A 632 -19.67 -37.62 -11.90
N GLU A 633 -18.54 -36.99 -11.56
CA GLU A 633 -18.41 -35.54 -11.42
C GLU A 633 -18.54 -34.84 -12.77
N SER A 634 -19.22 -33.68 -12.79
CA SER A 634 -19.37 -32.90 -14.03
C SER A 634 -18.11 -32.12 -14.38
N LEU A 635 -17.85 -31.90 -15.67
CA LEU A 635 -16.76 -31.05 -16.13
C LEU A 635 -16.79 -29.66 -15.51
N SER A 636 -17.96 -29.08 -15.28
CA SER A 636 -18.11 -27.78 -14.63
C SER A 636 -17.75 -27.84 -13.14
N GLY A 637 -18.09 -28.95 -12.46
CA GLY A 637 -17.68 -29.17 -11.07
C GLY A 637 -16.17 -29.28 -10.93
N ILE A 638 -15.54 -30.05 -11.84
CA ILE A 638 -14.07 -30.19 -11.88
C ILE A 638 -13.38 -28.85 -12.14
N ALA A 639 -13.89 -28.05 -13.09
CA ALA A 639 -13.32 -26.71 -13.35
C ALA A 639 -13.41 -25.81 -12.11
N GLN A 640 -14.57 -25.77 -11.45
CA GLN A 640 -14.76 -24.99 -10.20
C GLN A 640 -13.87 -25.49 -9.05
N GLY A 641 -13.75 -26.82 -8.91
CA GLY A 641 -12.88 -27.42 -7.90
C GLY A 641 -11.40 -27.12 -8.14
N LEU A 642 -10.97 -27.13 -9.41
CA LEU A 642 -9.62 -26.69 -9.77
C LEU A 642 -9.39 -25.21 -9.49
N ASP A 643 -10.34 -24.33 -9.84
CA ASP A 643 -10.25 -22.90 -9.53
C ASP A 643 -10.12 -22.66 -8.03
N ALA A 644 -10.89 -23.38 -7.21
CA ALA A 644 -10.76 -23.31 -5.74
C ALA A 644 -9.39 -23.81 -5.27
N ALA A 645 -8.85 -24.88 -5.87
CA ALA A 645 -7.51 -25.38 -5.56
C ALA A 645 -6.41 -24.40 -5.97
N PHE A 646 -6.54 -23.74 -7.12
CA PHE A 646 -5.63 -22.69 -7.59
C PHE A 646 -5.66 -21.47 -6.67
N ALA A 647 -6.86 -21.01 -6.28
CA ALA A 647 -7.03 -19.91 -5.36
C ALA A 647 -6.40 -20.21 -3.98
N SER A 648 -6.64 -21.40 -3.43
CA SER A 648 -6.12 -21.80 -2.13
C SER A 648 -4.60 -21.95 -2.10
N SER A 649 -3.99 -22.35 -3.21
CA SER A 649 -2.54 -22.49 -3.35
C SER A 649 -1.84 -21.17 -3.75
N GLY A 650 -2.60 -20.12 -4.12
CA GLY A 650 -2.06 -18.89 -4.70
C GLY A 650 -1.52 -19.05 -6.12
N SER A 651 -2.00 -20.04 -6.87
CA SER A 651 -1.59 -20.29 -8.25
C SER A 651 -2.30 -19.35 -9.21
N ASN A 652 -1.57 -18.75 -10.16
CA ASN A 652 -2.13 -17.84 -11.18
C ASN A 652 -2.68 -18.61 -12.38
N LEU A 653 -3.49 -19.62 -12.13
CA LEU A 653 -4.14 -20.44 -13.14
C LEU A 653 -5.67 -20.33 -13.01
N SER A 654 -6.37 -20.68 -14.09
CA SER A 654 -7.82 -20.83 -14.12
C SER A 654 -8.21 -22.08 -14.89
N ALA A 655 -9.35 -22.66 -14.52
CA ALA A 655 -9.92 -23.80 -15.21
C ALA A 655 -11.32 -23.46 -15.72
N GLN A 656 -11.64 -23.88 -16.93
CA GLN A 656 -12.96 -23.66 -17.54
C GLN A 656 -13.35 -24.79 -18.47
N VAL A 657 -14.64 -24.85 -18.79
CA VAL A 657 -15.15 -25.78 -19.81
C VAL A 657 -15.29 -25.03 -21.13
N VAL A 658 -14.61 -25.51 -22.16
CA VAL A 658 -14.63 -24.91 -23.49
C VAL A 658 -15.28 -25.85 -24.50
N ALA A 659 -16.09 -25.29 -25.40
CA ALA A 659 -16.68 -26.05 -26.50
C ALA A 659 -15.72 -26.06 -27.69
N SER A 660 -15.41 -27.24 -28.20
CA SER A 660 -14.60 -27.44 -29.40
C SER A 660 -15.08 -28.68 -30.17
N GLY A 661 -15.23 -28.56 -31.49
CA GLY A 661 -15.62 -29.69 -32.34
C GLY A 661 -16.98 -30.34 -32.03
N GLY A 662 -17.90 -29.62 -31.34
CA GLY A 662 -19.21 -30.16 -30.94
C GLY A 662 -19.19 -30.92 -29.60
N SER A 663 -18.04 -30.91 -28.89
CA SER A 663 -17.85 -31.49 -27.56
C SER A 663 -17.35 -30.44 -26.59
N SER A 664 -17.53 -30.69 -25.29
CA SER A 664 -17.02 -29.86 -24.20
C SER A 664 -15.72 -30.45 -23.65
N HIS A 665 -14.72 -29.63 -23.41
CA HIS A 665 -13.41 -30.02 -22.95
C HIS A 665 -13.02 -29.22 -21.68
N LEU A 666 -12.29 -29.82 -20.76
CA LEU A 666 -11.66 -29.08 -19.68
C LEU A 666 -10.46 -28.29 -20.25
N GLN A 667 -10.38 -27.02 -19.93
CA GLN A 667 -9.24 -26.20 -20.28
C GLN A 667 -8.64 -25.61 -19.02
N ILE A 668 -7.30 -25.66 -18.90
CA ILE A 668 -6.50 -24.99 -17.87
C ILE A 668 -5.67 -23.92 -18.57
N ALA A 669 -5.68 -22.70 -18.06
CA ALA A 669 -4.95 -21.58 -18.64
C ALA A 669 -4.25 -20.75 -17.58
N SER A 670 -3.07 -20.17 -17.91
CA SER A 670 -2.45 -19.16 -17.07
C SER A 670 -3.25 -17.84 -17.15
N SER A 671 -3.35 -17.09 -16.04
CA SER A 671 -3.96 -15.76 -16.05
C SER A 671 -3.07 -14.71 -16.74
N GLY A 672 -1.74 -14.92 -16.74
CA GLY A 672 -0.77 -14.04 -17.39
C GLY A 672 -0.37 -14.54 -18.79
N TYR A 673 0.32 -13.67 -19.53
CA TYR A 673 0.85 -13.92 -20.86
C TYR A 673 2.37 -14.08 -20.85
N GLY A 674 2.91 -14.81 -21.83
CA GLY A 674 4.34 -14.89 -22.07
C GLY A 674 4.99 -16.19 -21.66
N SER A 675 6.25 -16.35 -22.05
CA SER A 675 7.06 -17.55 -21.81
C SER A 675 7.33 -17.84 -20.31
N ALA A 676 7.29 -16.82 -19.46
CA ALA A 676 7.39 -16.97 -18.01
C ALA A 676 6.13 -17.61 -17.38
N GLN A 677 5.01 -17.60 -18.10
CA GLN A 677 3.76 -18.24 -17.68
C GLN A 677 3.74 -19.67 -18.18
N SER A 678 4.24 -20.59 -17.35
CA SER A 678 4.27 -22.01 -17.69
C SER A 678 3.70 -22.85 -16.55
N PHE A 679 3.09 -23.96 -16.90
CA PHE A 679 2.63 -24.96 -15.94
C PHE A 679 2.76 -26.38 -16.49
N ALA A 680 2.80 -27.32 -15.57
CA ALA A 680 2.80 -28.75 -15.86
C ALA A 680 1.55 -29.39 -15.27
N VAL A 681 0.89 -30.24 -16.03
CA VAL A 681 -0.27 -31.03 -15.60
C VAL A 681 0.12 -32.50 -15.59
N SER A 682 -0.20 -33.20 -14.50
CA SER A 682 -0.13 -34.65 -14.39
C SER A 682 -1.39 -35.21 -13.77
N THR A 683 -1.77 -36.40 -14.21
CA THR A 683 -2.96 -37.13 -13.76
C THR A 683 -2.57 -38.48 -13.19
N SER A 684 -3.33 -38.98 -12.21
CA SER A 684 -3.09 -40.31 -11.63
C SER A 684 -3.64 -41.44 -12.51
N SER A 685 -4.66 -41.14 -13.32
CA SER A 685 -5.23 -42.05 -14.31
C SER A 685 -5.12 -41.45 -15.71
N ALA A 686 -4.40 -42.09 -16.61
CA ALA A 686 -4.20 -41.55 -17.94
C ALA A 686 -5.50 -41.63 -18.76
N GLY A 687 -6.05 -40.49 -19.14
CA GLY A 687 -6.95 -40.39 -20.28
C GLY A 687 -8.35 -39.85 -20.09
N GLU A 688 -8.88 -39.73 -18.90
CA GLU A 688 -10.28 -39.34 -18.69
C GLU A 688 -10.57 -37.89 -19.12
N LEU A 689 -9.71 -36.95 -18.80
CA LEU A 689 -9.84 -35.52 -19.14
C LEU A 689 -8.99 -35.13 -20.34
N GLY A 690 -7.97 -35.97 -20.65
CA GLY A 690 -7.04 -35.71 -21.71
C GLY A 690 -6.13 -34.49 -21.50
N VAL A 691 -5.96 -34.03 -20.22
CA VAL A 691 -5.07 -32.95 -19.80
C VAL A 691 -3.79 -33.55 -19.25
N SER A 692 -2.67 -33.25 -19.83
CA SER A 692 -1.35 -33.66 -19.31
C SER A 692 -0.23 -33.07 -20.15
N GLY A 693 0.90 -32.72 -19.53
CA GLY A 693 2.07 -32.19 -20.19
C GLY A 693 2.60 -30.90 -19.61
N ASN A 694 3.53 -30.28 -20.34
CA ASN A 694 4.09 -28.99 -20.01
C ASN A 694 3.62 -27.95 -21.02
N PHE A 695 3.09 -26.85 -20.53
CA PHE A 695 2.51 -25.78 -21.32
C PHE A 695 3.20 -24.46 -20.98
N ALA A 696 3.51 -23.66 -21.99
CA ALA A 696 4.11 -22.35 -21.83
C ALA A 696 3.45 -21.35 -22.78
N GLY A 697 3.27 -20.14 -22.32
CA GLY A 697 2.88 -19.03 -23.17
C GLY A 697 4.04 -18.56 -24.07
N THR A 698 3.78 -17.61 -24.93
CA THR A 698 4.78 -16.96 -25.78
C THR A 698 4.80 -15.46 -25.50
N ASP A 699 5.99 -14.87 -25.54
CA ASP A 699 6.15 -13.42 -25.42
C ASP A 699 5.79 -12.71 -26.73
N VAL A 700 5.32 -11.48 -26.64
CA VAL A 700 5.16 -10.61 -27.82
C VAL A 700 6.52 -10.38 -28.48
N SER A 701 6.56 -10.34 -29.79
CA SER A 701 7.76 -9.96 -30.56
C SER A 701 7.43 -8.98 -31.66
N GLY A 702 8.38 -8.11 -31.98
CA GLY A 702 8.16 -7.09 -33.00
C GLY A 702 9.18 -5.97 -33.01
N THR A 703 8.81 -4.85 -33.64
CA THR A 703 9.64 -3.64 -33.72
C THR A 703 8.86 -2.40 -33.33
N ILE A 704 9.59 -1.42 -32.74
CA ILE A 704 9.08 -0.08 -32.49
C ILE A 704 9.97 0.90 -33.25
N GLY A 705 9.38 1.71 -34.15
CA GLY A 705 10.13 2.62 -35.00
C GLY A 705 11.17 1.94 -35.89
N GLY A 706 10.93 0.68 -36.29
CA GLY A 706 11.88 -0.12 -37.06
C GLY A 706 13.04 -0.72 -36.24
N VAL A 707 13.09 -0.47 -34.93
CA VAL A 707 14.08 -1.05 -34.02
C VAL A 707 13.52 -2.34 -33.44
N ALA A 708 14.31 -3.43 -33.48
CA ALA A 708 13.93 -4.70 -32.86
C ALA A 708 13.73 -4.55 -31.36
N ALA A 709 12.61 -5.01 -30.87
CA ALA A 709 12.22 -4.92 -29.47
C ALA A 709 12.09 -6.31 -28.86
N THR A 710 12.44 -6.44 -27.59
CA THR A 710 12.37 -7.69 -26.83
C THR A 710 11.04 -7.77 -26.11
N GLY A 711 10.33 -8.90 -26.24
CA GLY A 711 9.08 -9.14 -25.53
C GLY A 711 9.26 -9.77 -24.15
N THR A 712 8.40 -9.40 -23.24
CA THR A 712 8.20 -10.06 -21.93
C THR A 712 6.70 -10.05 -21.65
N GLY A 713 6.03 -11.18 -21.80
CA GLY A 713 4.58 -11.22 -21.81
C GLY A 713 4.03 -10.35 -22.93
N GLN A 714 3.18 -9.40 -22.60
CA GLN A 714 2.60 -8.42 -23.52
C GLN A 714 3.42 -7.13 -23.65
N ILE A 715 4.57 -7.01 -22.95
CA ILE A 715 5.42 -5.82 -22.99
C ILE A 715 6.50 -5.98 -24.04
N LEU A 716 6.53 -5.06 -25.01
CA LEU A 716 7.51 -4.98 -26.08
C LEU A 716 8.49 -3.81 -25.76
N SER A 717 9.77 -4.11 -25.52
CA SER A 717 10.77 -3.14 -25.04
C SER A 717 11.94 -2.99 -26.00
N VAL A 718 12.28 -1.76 -26.34
CA VAL A 718 13.49 -1.44 -27.09
C VAL A 718 14.70 -1.51 -26.16
N PRO A 719 15.84 -2.11 -26.58
CA PRO A 719 17.04 -2.17 -25.77
C PRO A 719 17.54 -0.78 -25.35
N VAL A 720 18.01 -0.66 -24.09
CA VAL A 720 18.54 0.59 -23.51
C VAL A 720 19.79 1.12 -24.24
N SER A 721 20.47 0.29 -25.02
CA SER A 721 21.61 0.66 -25.84
C SER A 721 21.23 1.42 -27.13
N ASN A 722 19.93 1.48 -27.48
CA ASN A 722 19.50 2.23 -28.65
C ASN A 722 19.64 3.73 -28.41
N PRO A 723 20.25 4.52 -29.34
CA PRO A 723 20.54 5.92 -29.09
C PRO A 723 19.31 6.84 -29.13
N THR A 724 18.19 6.41 -29.73
CA THR A 724 16.99 7.26 -29.94
C THR A 724 15.74 6.74 -29.25
N LEU A 725 15.67 5.44 -28.95
CA LEU A 725 14.49 4.80 -28.35
C LEU A 725 14.84 4.01 -27.10
N ALA A 726 15.94 4.34 -26.43
CA ALA A 726 16.49 3.62 -25.30
C ALA A 726 15.43 3.32 -24.23
N GLY A 727 15.08 2.07 -24.07
CA GLY A 727 14.15 1.60 -23.03
C GLY A 727 12.67 1.87 -23.30
N LEU A 728 12.28 2.40 -24.46
CA LEU A 728 10.85 2.58 -24.80
C LEU A 728 10.15 1.22 -24.74
N SER A 729 9.16 1.11 -23.88
CA SER A 729 8.42 -0.11 -23.60
C SER A 729 6.93 0.16 -23.76
N LEU A 730 6.29 -0.64 -24.61
CA LEU A 730 4.85 -0.58 -24.87
C LEU A 730 4.19 -1.87 -24.44
N GLN A 731 3.06 -1.78 -23.76
CA GLN A 731 2.15 -2.92 -23.61
C GLN A 731 1.41 -3.10 -24.92
N VAL A 732 1.45 -4.31 -25.47
CA VAL A 732 0.79 -4.70 -26.72
C VAL A 732 -0.18 -5.83 -26.42
N THR A 733 -1.48 -5.55 -26.51
CA THR A 733 -2.54 -6.49 -26.17
C THR A 733 -3.17 -7.15 -27.40
N SER A 734 -2.65 -6.87 -28.62
CA SER A 734 -3.14 -7.48 -29.85
C SER A 734 -3.00 -9.00 -29.80
N ALA A 735 -4.06 -9.71 -30.17
CA ALA A 735 -4.11 -11.18 -30.19
C ALA A 735 -4.13 -11.74 -31.61
N GLY A 736 -3.70 -12.99 -31.76
CA GLY A 736 -3.84 -13.75 -33.00
C GLY A 736 -2.87 -13.34 -34.11
N ILE A 737 -1.91 -12.47 -33.88
CA ILE A 737 -0.87 -12.11 -34.86
C ILE A 737 0.21 -13.19 -34.85
N THR A 738 0.49 -13.79 -36.02
CA THR A 738 1.49 -14.86 -36.22
C THR A 738 2.53 -14.48 -37.27
N SER A 739 2.46 -13.30 -37.86
CA SER A 739 3.41 -12.78 -38.85
C SER A 739 3.48 -11.25 -38.76
N ALA A 740 4.59 -10.66 -39.17
CA ALA A 740 4.84 -9.22 -39.10
C ALA A 740 3.66 -8.38 -39.59
N THR A 741 2.97 -7.73 -38.67
CA THR A 741 1.78 -6.93 -38.88
C THR A 741 1.93 -5.57 -38.24
N SER A 742 1.77 -4.51 -39.02
CA SER A 742 1.72 -3.15 -38.47
C SER A 742 0.38 -2.92 -37.77
N ILE A 743 0.38 -2.81 -36.48
CA ILE A 743 -0.83 -2.53 -35.68
C ILE A 743 -1.17 -1.03 -35.62
N GLY A 744 -0.20 -0.15 -35.90
CA GLY A 744 -0.40 1.29 -35.87
C GLY A 744 0.89 2.07 -35.56
N ALA A 745 0.71 3.32 -35.17
CA ALA A 745 1.82 4.19 -34.78
C ALA A 745 1.63 4.72 -33.36
N PHE A 746 2.66 4.67 -32.57
CA PHE A 746 2.67 5.22 -31.22
C PHE A 746 3.42 6.56 -31.23
N THR A 747 2.76 7.64 -30.80
CA THR A 747 3.37 8.95 -30.60
C THR A 747 3.78 9.08 -29.15
N TYR A 748 5.10 9.21 -28.90
CA TYR A 748 5.65 9.42 -27.57
C TYR A 748 5.86 10.92 -27.32
N ASN A 749 5.44 11.36 -26.12
CA ASN A 749 5.68 12.69 -25.59
C ASN A 749 6.24 12.58 -24.16
N PRO A 750 7.45 13.11 -23.89
CA PRO A 750 8.07 13.00 -22.57
C PRO A 750 7.37 13.82 -21.47
N GLY A 751 6.68 14.92 -21.83
CA GLY A 751 6.07 15.84 -20.87
C GLY A 751 7.09 16.76 -20.14
N VAL A 752 6.62 17.89 -19.65
CA VAL A 752 7.47 18.94 -19.03
C VAL A 752 8.21 18.40 -17.79
N ALA A 753 7.55 17.65 -16.92
CA ALA A 753 8.16 17.14 -15.70
C ALA A 753 9.27 16.12 -15.99
N ALA A 754 9.06 15.21 -16.94
CA ALA A 754 10.09 14.24 -17.31
C ALA A 754 11.30 14.91 -17.97
N HIS A 755 11.09 15.98 -18.75
CA HIS A 755 12.17 16.79 -19.28
C HIS A 755 13.00 17.46 -18.19
N ILE A 756 12.35 18.07 -17.19
CA ILE A 756 13.01 18.70 -16.05
C ILE A 756 13.80 17.66 -15.24
N ALA A 757 13.23 16.49 -14.98
CA ALA A 757 13.93 15.40 -14.28
C ALA A 757 15.19 14.95 -15.06
N THR A 758 15.07 14.84 -16.38
CA THR A 758 16.19 14.48 -17.26
C THR A 758 17.27 15.59 -17.28
N LEU A 759 16.88 16.85 -17.38
CA LEU A 759 17.79 17.99 -17.33
C LEU A 759 18.57 18.01 -16.01
N ALA A 760 17.86 17.93 -14.88
CA ALA A 760 18.45 17.90 -13.55
C ALA A 760 19.48 16.76 -13.40
N SER A 761 19.11 15.57 -13.84
CA SER A 761 20.00 14.41 -13.85
C SER A 761 21.22 14.61 -14.74
N SER A 762 21.07 15.15 -15.97
CA SER A 762 22.16 15.35 -16.91
C SER A 762 23.18 16.37 -16.42
N LEU A 763 22.74 17.41 -15.72
CA LEU A 763 23.59 18.46 -15.17
C LEU A 763 24.37 17.99 -13.93
N THR A 764 23.76 17.14 -13.10
CA THR A 764 24.29 16.77 -11.76
C THR A 764 24.89 15.37 -11.69
N SER A 765 24.75 14.53 -12.72
CA SER A 765 25.36 13.18 -12.78
C SER A 765 26.89 13.25 -12.85
N PRO A 766 27.62 12.17 -12.53
CA PRO A 766 29.06 12.08 -12.76
C PRO A 766 29.41 12.39 -14.22
N GLY A 767 30.22 13.43 -14.44
CA GLY A 767 30.55 13.95 -15.77
C GLY A 767 29.56 14.97 -16.34
N GLY A 768 28.49 15.30 -15.62
CA GLY A 768 27.60 16.41 -15.95
C GLY A 768 28.32 17.79 -15.87
N GLN A 769 27.72 18.78 -16.50
CA GLN A 769 28.38 20.10 -16.60
C GLN A 769 28.69 20.74 -15.26
N ILE A 770 27.76 20.65 -14.28
CA ILE A 770 27.96 21.23 -12.95
C ILE A 770 28.97 20.42 -12.16
N THR A 771 28.92 19.09 -12.20
CA THR A 771 29.88 18.22 -11.51
C THR A 771 31.29 18.39 -12.06
N SER A 772 31.41 18.60 -13.37
CA SER A 772 32.68 18.90 -14.05
C SER A 772 33.23 20.26 -13.63
N GLN A 773 32.38 21.29 -13.52
CA GLN A 773 32.77 22.61 -13.02
C GLN A 773 33.25 22.55 -11.58
N ILE A 774 32.52 21.88 -10.70
CA ILE A 774 32.94 21.66 -9.29
C ILE A 774 34.31 21.00 -9.23
N SER A 775 34.52 19.96 -10.03
CA SER A 775 35.79 19.24 -10.06
C SER A 775 36.92 20.12 -10.59
N SER A 776 36.64 20.97 -11.59
CA SER A 776 37.61 21.94 -12.13
C SER A 776 38.02 22.99 -11.10
N ASP A 777 37.05 23.58 -10.41
CA ASP A 777 37.30 24.60 -9.39
C ASP A 777 38.09 24.02 -8.20
N GLN A 778 37.77 22.82 -7.76
CA GLN A 778 38.51 22.09 -6.71
C GLN A 778 39.93 21.75 -7.14
N ALA A 779 40.13 21.38 -8.42
CA ALA A 779 41.44 21.11 -8.95
C ALA A 779 42.30 22.40 -9.01
N GLN A 780 41.70 23.52 -9.43
CA GLN A 780 42.38 24.82 -9.42
C GLN A 780 42.76 25.27 -8.00
N ALA A 781 41.84 25.12 -7.02
CA ALA A 781 42.13 25.38 -5.63
C ALA A 781 43.30 24.52 -5.12
N SER A 782 43.31 23.24 -5.51
CA SER A 782 44.34 22.28 -5.09
C SER A 782 45.72 22.59 -5.71
N GLN A 783 45.75 23.10 -6.96
CA GLN A 783 47.01 23.51 -7.65
C GLN A 783 47.71 24.69 -6.95
N LEU A 784 46.99 25.46 -6.17
CA LEU A 784 47.60 26.57 -5.41
C LEU A 784 48.32 26.06 -4.15
N ASN A 785 47.98 24.87 -3.60
CA ASN A 785 48.62 24.35 -2.40
C ASN A 785 50.15 24.25 -2.47
N PRO A 786 50.78 23.66 -3.51
CA PRO A 786 52.24 23.61 -3.63
C PRO A 786 52.89 25.00 -3.78
N GLN A 787 52.18 25.92 -4.43
CA GLN A 787 52.69 27.31 -4.57
C GLN A 787 52.66 28.01 -3.22
N ILE A 788 51.56 27.91 -2.47
CA ILE A 788 51.45 28.48 -1.14
C ILE A 788 52.51 27.88 -0.20
N ALA A 789 52.71 26.55 -0.23
CA ALA A 789 53.74 25.89 0.53
C ALA A 789 55.16 26.36 0.19
N SER A 790 55.48 26.55 -1.11
CA SER A 790 56.76 27.06 -1.55
C SER A 790 57.02 28.50 -1.06
N TYR A 791 56.02 29.41 -1.15
CA TYR A 791 56.17 30.76 -0.63
C TYR A 791 56.24 30.78 0.90
N GLN A 792 55.56 29.93 1.59
CA GLN A 792 55.64 29.76 3.08
C GLN A 792 57.02 29.27 3.47
N GLN A 793 57.62 28.35 2.72
CA GLN A 793 58.98 27.91 2.98
C GLN A 793 59.98 29.05 2.79
N ILE A 794 59.91 29.80 1.66
CA ILE A 794 60.76 30.98 1.41
C ILE A 794 60.61 32.01 2.52
N ALA A 795 59.37 32.32 2.90
CA ALA A 795 59.08 33.25 4.00
C ALA A 795 59.67 32.79 5.35
N SER A 796 59.62 31.47 5.62
CA SER A 796 60.18 30.90 6.88
C SER A 796 61.71 30.93 6.89
N GLU A 797 62.35 30.64 5.74
CA GLU A 797 63.82 30.70 5.58
C GLU A 797 64.32 32.13 5.72
N GLU A 798 63.64 33.07 5.05
CA GLU A 798 63.99 34.50 5.12
C GLU A 798 63.80 35.07 6.53
N LYS A 799 62.70 34.70 7.20
CA LYS A 799 62.48 35.07 8.59
C LYS A 799 63.61 34.59 9.49
N LEU A 800 64.05 33.32 9.33
CA LEU A 800 65.18 32.78 10.11
C LEU A 800 66.48 33.53 9.82
N LEU A 801 66.74 33.86 8.56
CA LEU A 801 67.91 34.64 8.14
C LEU A 801 67.89 36.06 8.75
N LEU A 802 66.74 36.74 8.71
CA LEU A 802 66.54 38.04 9.32
C LEU A 802 66.71 37.96 10.86
N GLU A 803 66.14 36.97 11.52
CA GLU A 803 66.30 36.76 12.97
C GLU A 803 67.77 36.57 13.34
N GLN A 804 68.54 35.79 12.57
CA GLN A 804 69.98 35.61 12.76
C GLN A 804 70.77 36.91 12.53
N THR A 805 70.47 37.61 11.42
CA THR A 805 71.16 38.82 11.03
C THR A 805 70.93 39.94 12.04
N TYR A 806 69.66 40.17 12.43
CA TYR A 806 69.36 41.20 13.46
C TYR A 806 69.83 40.83 14.87
N SER A 807 69.85 39.52 15.22
CA SER A 807 70.46 39.09 16.47
C SER A 807 71.98 39.33 16.56
N GLN A 808 72.68 39.11 15.41
CA GLN A 808 74.13 39.44 15.30
C GLN A 808 74.33 40.93 15.38
N LEU A 809 73.47 41.74 14.69
CA LEU A 809 73.53 43.18 14.74
C LEU A 809 73.31 43.72 16.20
N ASP A 810 72.32 43.16 16.88
CA ASP A 810 72.04 43.57 18.30
C ASP A 810 73.20 43.22 19.22
N ALA A 811 73.80 42.04 19.00
CA ALA A 811 74.98 41.62 19.78
C ALA A 811 76.18 42.56 19.49
N THR A 812 76.37 43.01 18.23
CA THR A 812 77.43 43.92 17.77
C THR A 812 77.21 45.32 18.36
N LEU A 813 75.97 45.85 18.31
CA LEU A 813 75.55 47.12 18.88
C LEU A 813 75.66 47.13 20.37
N ALA A 814 75.30 46.04 21.06
CA ALA A 814 75.48 45.89 22.53
C ALA A 814 77.00 45.93 22.87
N GLY A 815 77.85 45.23 22.08
CA GLY A 815 79.28 45.25 22.21
C GLY A 815 79.82 46.66 21.98
N LEU A 816 79.36 47.42 21.00
CA LEU A 816 79.72 48.80 20.78
C LEU A 816 79.26 49.75 21.92
N GLN A 817 78.05 49.53 22.41
CA GLN A 817 77.57 50.29 23.62
C GLN A 817 78.41 50.05 24.81
N GLN A 818 78.80 48.77 25.03
CA GLN A 818 79.69 48.37 26.12
C GLN A 818 81.09 49.05 25.96
N THR A 819 81.60 49.03 24.70
CA THR A 819 82.84 49.67 24.43
C THR A 819 82.77 51.21 24.60
N SER A 820 81.68 51.86 24.14
CA SER A 820 81.41 53.28 24.38
C SER A 820 81.23 53.62 25.85
N SER A 821 80.52 52.75 26.64
CA SER A 821 80.44 52.92 28.08
C SER A 821 81.78 52.76 28.82
N LEU A 822 82.57 51.78 28.37
CA LEU A 822 83.96 51.65 28.84
C LEU A 822 84.84 52.89 28.49
N LEU A 823 84.73 53.37 27.26
CA LEU A 823 85.40 54.57 26.82
C LEU A 823 84.97 55.85 27.58
N SER A 824 83.67 55.97 27.79
CA SER A 824 83.10 57.03 28.64
C SER A 824 83.57 56.98 30.09
N THR A 825 83.70 55.76 30.65
CA THR A 825 84.22 55.53 32.01
C THR A 825 85.68 55.77 32.06
N GLN A 826 86.46 55.42 31.03
CA GLN A 826 87.89 55.84 30.96
C GLN A 826 88.09 57.35 30.83
N PHE A 827 87.28 58.00 29.95
CA PHE A 827 87.32 59.45 29.83
C PHE A 827 86.86 60.15 31.16
N ALA A 828 85.89 59.66 31.86
CA ALA A 828 85.45 60.10 33.18
C ALA A 828 86.54 59.88 34.17
N GLY A 829 87.21 58.74 34.14
CA GLY A 829 88.36 58.42 34.96
C GLY A 829 89.58 59.36 34.65
N ALA A 830 89.90 59.64 33.43
CA ALA A 830 90.92 60.54 32.92
C ALA A 830 90.58 62.00 33.29
N SER A 831 89.35 62.42 33.21
CA SER A 831 88.89 63.74 33.66
C SER A 831 88.95 63.90 35.20
N ALA A 832 88.70 62.85 35.93
CA ALA A 832 88.85 62.80 37.44
C ALA A 832 90.30 62.83 37.85
N SER A 833 91.24 62.26 37.07
CA SER A 833 92.70 62.39 37.38
C SER A 833 93.29 63.72 36.99
N LEU A 834 92.74 64.52 36.15
CA LEU A 834 93.12 65.86 35.74
C LEU A 834 92.60 66.90 36.75
N SER A 835 91.58 66.56 37.56
CA SER A 835 91.08 67.51 38.64
C SER A 835 91.74 67.37 40.01
N SER A 836 92.79 66.49 40.13
CA SER A 836 93.58 66.33 41.39
C SER A 836 95.03 66.82 41.24
N SER A 837 95.20 68.03 40.92
CA SER A 837 96.51 68.68 41.14
C SER A 837 96.38 69.54 42.36
N PRO A 838 97.36 69.43 43.34
CA PRO A 838 97.29 70.15 44.54
C PRO A 838 97.81 71.61 44.29
N SER A 839 97.08 72.56 44.71
CA SER A 839 97.56 73.95 44.92
C SER A 839 98.57 74.06 46.00
N GLY A 840 99.75 74.28 45.63
CA GLY A 840 100.86 74.60 46.54
C GLY A 840 100.82 75.99 47.08
N SER A 841 101.16 76.01 48.20
CA SER A 841 101.48 76.98 49.25
C SER A 841 102.02 78.36 48.78
N THR A 842 101.55 79.30 49.37
CA THR A 842 101.93 80.65 49.51
C THR A 842 103.15 80.87 50.52
N LEU A 843 103.95 81.72 50.14
CA LEU A 843 104.85 82.48 51.08
C LEU A 843 104.78 83.94 50.94
N ALA A 844 104.60 84.54 52.11
CA ALA A 844 104.76 85.92 52.61
C ALA A 844 103.78 86.92 52.25
#